data_9db22f6518ed27185dfd32df6415e38a
#
_entry.id   9db22f6518ed27185dfd32df6415e38a
#
_cell.length_a   1.000
_cell.length_b   1.000
_cell.length_c   1.000
_cell.angle_alpha   90.00
_cell.angle_beta   90.00
_cell.angle_gamma   90.00
#
_symmetry.space_group_name_H-M   'P 1'
#
loop_
_entity.id
_entity.type
_entity.pdbx_description
1 polymer ?
#
loop_
_entity_poly.entity_id
_entity_poly.type
_entity_poly.pdbx_seq_one_letter_code
_entity_poly.pdbx_strand_id
1 'polypeptide(L)'
;MKTIYRIAKTELNTMFYSPVAWVVLVIFSIQSSWKFFDTLERFEKSQKMGQNMDNMTQVLFSGFSGLFTEMQNYLYLYVPLLTMGLISREINSGSIKLLLSSPIQIKDIVLGKFLAIAGYCLLFMAILGLIGVSAYFCIDNLDISFVLSGIFGLYLLVCTYAAIGLFMSCLTSYQVVAAISTLVVLAGLNFVGKLWQDIDYVKDLTYFLSISGRANEMIEGLIVSKDVLYFILVSTLFIGLSIFKLQTGRDAQTVSKRVLKYTGLVVAIFSLGYITSRAPLTFYADMTRTNDRTLTKASQEIVKKIDGPIKITTYVNLLDINYYMGMPYSQNQDFASFDKYSRFLPQIEMNYVYYYDTSTNVDLYKQNPGLNDKQLAEKMLETQDIKLKKLYSPAEISKIINLKPELNRVVRTVEYNGKKTYLRMYDDFFKIPFEKEISAALKRLVAPTVKIVFATGNMERSIEKNGDKNYKTGFNEITFRHSLINQGFDVASIDINAQNIPQQTDVLIVADPKTQLSQGAIDRIGRYIDQGKNVMLLGEPETNTALTPITAKLGLGFTKQTLVQESETNAPDYLVTEVAPKIDSSVIKLNKVLYPIPFLGSSGITITKNTDFKITPLLTTNKQPTWESASGISSVSEDLKKQPSAKAIPLVVALTRKTNGKTQKIIVAGDADFISNAELARQGSGTFQFFTDVFTWFSNYEFPIDTTRPESTDNKIIASTNQVFITKITFIAIFPLLIIAAGAFILIRRNRR
;
A
#
# COMPACT_ATOMS: atom_id res chain seq x y z
N MET A 1 8.63 -33.65 -32.79
CA MET A 1 7.37 -33.28 -32.06
C MET A 1 6.43 -34.49 -31.85
N LYS A 2 6.13 -35.33 -32.85
CA LYS A 2 5.23 -36.52 -32.68
C LYS A 2 5.72 -37.49 -31.59
N THR A 3 7.04 -37.73 -31.48
CA THR A 3 7.65 -38.64 -30.48
C THR A 3 7.48 -38.09 -29.06
N ILE A 4 7.77 -36.80 -28.83
CA ILE A 4 7.60 -36.11 -27.52
C ILE A 4 6.15 -36.22 -27.06
N TYR A 5 5.19 -35.93 -27.94
CA TYR A 5 3.76 -36.00 -27.60
C TYR A 5 3.32 -37.45 -27.26
N ARG A 6 3.82 -38.47 -27.99
CA ARG A 6 3.51 -39.87 -27.67
C ARG A 6 4.05 -40.27 -26.30
N ILE A 7 5.30 -39.88 -25.99
CA ILE A 7 5.90 -40.13 -24.68
C ILE A 7 5.09 -39.43 -23.59
N ALA A 8 4.76 -38.14 -23.79
CA ALA A 8 3.96 -37.38 -22.84
C ALA A 8 2.60 -38.02 -22.58
N LYS A 9 1.89 -38.43 -23.63
CA LYS A 9 0.60 -39.11 -23.50
C LYS A 9 0.71 -40.44 -22.75
N THR A 10 1.74 -41.26 -23.06
CA THR A 10 1.96 -42.51 -22.35
C THR A 10 2.28 -42.32 -20.90
N GLU A 11 3.14 -41.37 -20.58
CA GLU A 11 3.53 -41.05 -19.19
C GLU A 11 2.33 -40.50 -18.40
N LEU A 12 1.56 -39.61 -19.00
CA LEU A 12 0.35 -39.06 -18.38
C LEU A 12 -0.67 -40.15 -18.07
N ASN A 13 -0.89 -41.08 -19.00
CA ASN A 13 -1.72 -42.24 -18.75
C ASN A 13 -1.17 -43.10 -17.61
N THR A 14 0.15 -43.30 -17.56
CA THR A 14 0.81 -44.05 -16.46
C THR A 14 0.62 -43.37 -15.10
N MET A 15 0.64 -42.05 -15.06
CA MET A 15 0.34 -41.28 -13.81
C MET A 15 -1.10 -41.52 -13.37
N PHE A 16 -2.07 -41.48 -14.28
CA PHE A 16 -3.49 -41.76 -13.95
C PHE A 16 -3.76 -43.21 -13.59
N TYR A 17 -2.87 -44.14 -13.95
CA TYR A 17 -2.92 -45.53 -13.48
C TYR A 17 -2.28 -45.72 -12.10
N SER A 18 -1.77 -44.65 -11.47
CA SER A 18 -1.25 -44.67 -10.09
C SER A 18 -2.29 -44.09 -9.14
N PRO A 19 -2.58 -44.75 -8.01
CA PRO A 19 -3.44 -44.18 -6.96
C PRO A 19 -2.93 -42.85 -6.41
N VAL A 20 -1.61 -42.65 -6.36
CA VAL A 20 -0.97 -41.45 -5.81
C VAL A 20 -1.44 -40.18 -6.53
N ALA A 21 -1.55 -40.23 -7.88
CA ALA A 21 -2.00 -39.07 -8.64
C ALA A 21 -3.44 -38.65 -8.24
N TRP A 22 -4.34 -39.62 -8.05
CA TRP A 22 -5.71 -39.33 -7.64
C TRP A 22 -5.80 -38.82 -6.22
N VAL A 23 -5.06 -39.41 -5.29
CA VAL A 23 -5.02 -38.98 -3.88
C VAL A 23 -4.51 -37.52 -3.77
N VAL A 24 -3.46 -37.17 -4.51
CA VAL A 24 -2.94 -35.81 -4.54
C VAL A 24 -3.98 -34.80 -5.07
N LEU A 25 -4.70 -35.15 -6.15
CA LEU A 25 -5.79 -34.33 -6.69
C LEU A 25 -6.92 -34.12 -5.68
N VAL A 26 -7.32 -35.18 -4.99
CA VAL A 26 -8.37 -35.14 -3.98
C VAL A 26 -7.98 -34.23 -2.81
N ILE A 27 -6.77 -34.43 -2.28
CA ILE A 27 -6.27 -33.61 -1.14
C ILE A 27 -6.18 -32.15 -1.57
N PHE A 28 -5.61 -31.87 -2.75
CA PHE A 28 -5.52 -30.50 -3.28
C PHE A 28 -6.90 -29.87 -3.46
N SER A 29 -7.87 -30.63 -4.00
CA SER A 29 -9.25 -30.16 -4.18
C SER A 29 -9.93 -29.83 -2.86
N ILE A 30 -9.82 -30.69 -1.86
CA ILE A 30 -10.42 -30.47 -0.53
C ILE A 30 -9.76 -29.24 0.12
N GLN A 31 -8.45 -29.17 0.14
CA GLN A 31 -7.70 -28.10 0.82
C GLN A 31 -7.96 -26.74 0.20
N SER A 32 -7.90 -26.63 -1.14
CA SER A 32 -8.18 -25.37 -1.84
C SER A 32 -9.62 -24.92 -1.68
N SER A 33 -10.57 -25.86 -1.77
CA SER A 33 -11.99 -25.55 -1.56
C SER A 33 -12.30 -25.15 -0.12
N TRP A 34 -11.79 -25.90 0.86
CA TRP A 34 -11.94 -25.56 2.28
C TRP A 34 -11.48 -24.13 2.57
N LYS A 35 -10.25 -23.81 2.13
CA LYS A 35 -9.67 -22.50 2.36
C LYS A 35 -10.49 -21.36 1.77
N PHE A 36 -10.90 -21.50 0.51
CA PHE A 36 -11.68 -20.46 -0.16
C PHE A 36 -13.05 -20.25 0.51
N PHE A 37 -13.83 -21.33 0.71
CA PHE A 37 -15.18 -21.21 1.22
C PHE A 37 -15.24 -20.84 2.72
N ASP A 38 -14.25 -21.25 3.51
CA ASP A 38 -14.14 -20.80 4.91
C ASP A 38 -13.89 -19.29 4.99
N THR A 39 -13.04 -18.76 4.12
CA THR A 39 -12.78 -17.33 4.04
C THR A 39 -14.00 -16.57 3.51
N LEU A 40 -14.66 -17.06 2.46
CA LEU A 40 -15.87 -16.46 1.90
C LEU A 40 -17.01 -16.38 2.93
N GLU A 41 -17.21 -17.46 3.70
CA GLU A 41 -18.25 -17.51 4.76
C GLU A 41 -17.98 -16.49 5.87
N ARG A 42 -16.72 -16.31 6.27
CA ARG A 42 -16.34 -15.28 7.26
C ARG A 42 -16.68 -13.88 6.76
N PHE A 43 -16.36 -13.56 5.50
CA PHE A 43 -16.69 -12.28 4.93
C PHE A 43 -18.18 -12.06 4.70
N GLU A 44 -18.92 -13.11 4.35
CA GLU A 44 -20.39 -13.04 4.25
C GLU A 44 -21.03 -12.67 5.60
N LYS A 45 -20.52 -13.25 6.70
CA LYS A 45 -20.97 -12.89 8.06
C LYS A 45 -20.61 -11.44 8.41
N SER A 46 -19.41 -10.98 8.07
CA SER A 46 -18.99 -9.60 8.31
C SER A 46 -19.83 -8.60 7.51
N GLN A 47 -20.17 -8.91 6.26
CA GLN A 47 -21.06 -8.07 5.45
C GLN A 47 -22.46 -7.95 6.08
N LYS A 48 -22.99 -9.03 6.66
CA LYS A 48 -24.26 -8.99 7.38
C LYS A 48 -24.25 -8.14 8.65
N MET A 49 -23.07 -7.98 9.26
CA MET A 49 -22.85 -7.07 10.38
C MET A 49 -22.70 -5.61 9.97
N GLY A 50 -22.87 -5.30 8.66
CA GLY A 50 -22.78 -3.95 8.13
C GLY A 50 -21.35 -3.46 7.88
N GLN A 51 -20.35 -4.35 7.89
CA GLN A 51 -18.98 -3.96 7.55
C GLN A 51 -18.85 -3.74 6.04
N ASN A 52 -18.28 -2.61 5.67
CA ASN A 52 -17.91 -2.34 4.28
C ASN A 52 -16.74 -3.23 3.87
N MET A 53 -16.84 -3.76 2.67
CA MET A 53 -15.85 -4.65 2.08
C MET A 53 -15.37 -4.06 0.76
N ASP A 54 -14.05 -3.92 0.61
CA ASP A 54 -13.44 -3.45 -0.62
C ASP A 54 -12.42 -4.48 -1.11
N ASN A 55 -12.23 -4.55 -2.43
CA ASN A 55 -11.26 -5.44 -3.07
C ASN A 55 -11.42 -6.92 -2.65
N MET A 56 -12.66 -7.42 -2.65
CA MET A 56 -13.00 -8.79 -2.21
C MET A 56 -12.20 -9.85 -2.97
N THR A 57 -11.98 -9.65 -4.27
CA THR A 57 -11.17 -10.58 -5.08
C THR A 57 -9.75 -10.69 -4.55
N GLN A 58 -9.09 -9.57 -4.26
CA GLN A 58 -7.73 -9.58 -3.74
C GLN A 58 -7.66 -10.24 -2.37
N VAL A 59 -8.59 -9.92 -1.48
CA VAL A 59 -8.63 -10.45 -0.11
C VAL A 59 -8.84 -11.96 -0.10
N LEU A 60 -9.75 -12.48 -0.94
CA LEU A 60 -10.07 -13.91 -0.99
C LEU A 60 -8.99 -14.75 -1.69
N PHE A 61 -8.33 -14.19 -2.70
CA PHE A 61 -7.37 -14.95 -3.51
C PHE A 61 -5.91 -14.71 -3.12
N SER A 62 -5.48 -13.47 -2.77
CA SER A 62 -4.07 -13.15 -2.49
C SER A 62 -3.77 -12.62 -1.10
N GLY A 63 -4.76 -12.18 -0.32
CA GLY A 63 -4.56 -11.65 1.03
C GLY A 63 -3.75 -12.59 1.94
N PHE A 64 -3.38 -12.14 3.14
CA PHE A 64 -2.59 -12.92 4.11
C PHE A 64 -3.10 -14.35 4.32
N SER A 65 -4.41 -14.55 4.21
CA SER A 65 -5.08 -15.85 4.24
C SER A 65 -5.76 -16.20 2.91
N GLY A 66 -5.30 -15.63 1.79
CA GLY A 66 -5.89 -15.85 0.48
C GLY A 66 -5.62 -17.25 -0.08
N LEU A 67 -6.52 -17.71 -0.97
CA LEU A 67 -6.43 -19.04 -1.58
C LEU A 67 -5.09 -19.29 -2.27
N PHE A 68 -4.63 -18.36 -3.11
CA PHE A 68 -3.40 -18.56 -3.89
C PHE A 68 -2.16 -18.53 -3.03
N THR A 69 -2.12 -17.66 -2.01
CA THR A 69 -1.03 -17.57 -1.03
C THR A 69 -0.88 -18.89 -0.26
N GLU A 70 -2.01 -19.47 0.16
CA GLU A 70 -2.00 -20.78 0.83
C GLU A 70 -1.58 -21.90 -0.12
N MET A 71 -2.12 -21.95 -1.33
CA MET A 71 -1.74 -22.99 -2.29
C MET A 71 -0.26 -22.91 -2.66
N GLN A 72 0.29 -21.72 -2.83
CA GLN A 72 1.72 -21.52 -3.03
C GLN A 72 2.56 -22.17 -1.92
N ASN A 73 2.13 -22.00 -0.67
CA ASN A 73 2.81 -22.55 0.49
C ASN A 73 2.75 -24.08 0.59
N TYR A 74 1.84 -24.74 -0.12
CA TYR A 74 1.68 -26.19 -0.06
C TYR A 74 2.12 -26.92 -1.33
N LEU A 75 2.22 -26.24 -2.49
CA LEU A 75 2.57 -26.88 -3.76
C LEU A 75 3.89 -27.66 -3.73
N TYR A 76 4.90 -27.19 -2.95
CA TYR A 76 6.17 -27.89 -2.83
C TYR A 76 6.07 -29.24 -2.11
N LEU A 77 4.96 -29.54 -1.42
CA LEU A 77 4.70 -30.85 -0.79
C LEU A 77 4.10 -31.86 -1.79
N TYR A 78 3.28 -31.38 -2.73
CA TYR A 78 2.60 -32.25 -3.69
C TYR A 78 3.51 -32.70 -4.84
N VAL A 79 4.36 -31.80 -5.34
CA VAL A 79 5.18 -32.07 -6.52
C VAL A 79 6.16 -33.24 -6.33
N PRO A 80 6.86 -33.39 -5.18
CA PRO A 80 7.75 -34.55 -4.97
C PRO A 80 7.05 -35.91 -5.12
N LEU A 81 5.81 -36.01 -4.66
CA LEU A 81 5.02 -37.26 -4.77
C LEU A 81 4.66 -37.61 -6.24
N LEU A 82 4.48 -36.60 -7.07
CA LEU A 82 4.15 -36.76 -8.48
C LEU A 82 5.37 -37.02 -9.34
N THR A 83 6.54 -36.47 -8.98
CA THR A 83 7.75 -36.50 -9.79
C THR A 83 8.69 -37.64 -9.43
N MET A 84 8.56 -38.22 -8.22
CA MET A 84 9.50 -39.22 -7.70
C MET A 84 9.73 -40.41 -8.62
N GLY A 85 8.71 -40.85 -9.35
CA GLY A 85 8.76 -42.04 -10.21
C GLY A 85 9.03 -41.78 -11.69
N LEU A 86 9.21 -40.51 -12.11
CA LEU A 86 9.29 -40.16 -13.53
C LEU A 86 10.47 -40.84 -14.25
N ILE A 87 11.61 -40.93 -13.64
CA ILE A 87 12.83 -41.57 -14.16
C ILE A 87 13.33 -42.66 -13.22
N SER A 88 13.30 -42.43 -11.90
CA SER A 88 13.83 -43.36 -10.92
C SER A 88 13.18 -44.78 -11.01
N ARG A 89 11.89 -44.86 -11.33
CA ARG A 89 11.20 -46.13 -11.56
C ARG A 89 11.81 -46.90 -12.72
N GLU A 90 12.16 -46.22 -13.81
CA GLU A 90 12.76 -46.85 -15.00
C GLU A 90 14.22 -47.24 -14.73
N ILE A 91 14.94 -46.46 -13.93
CA ILE A 91 16.31 -46.83 -13.49
C ILE A 91 16.23 -48.06 -12.60
N ASN A 92 15.31 -48.10 -11.64
CA ASN A 92 15.15 -49.24 -10.73
C ASN A 92 14.75 -50.54 -11.42
N SER A 93 13.83 -50.47 -12.38
CA SER A 93 13.37 -51.63 -13.16
C SER A 93 14.35 -52.06 -14.26
N GLY A 94 15.39 -51.28 -14.52
CA GLY A 94 16.31 -51.50 -15.64
C GLY A 94 15.76 -51.16 -17.02
N SER A 95 14.49 -50.79 -17.15
CA SER A 95 13.85 -50.42 -18.41
C SER A 95 14.45 -49.19 -19.07
N ILE A 96 15.14 -48.33 -18.32
CA ILE A 96 15.89 -47.22 -18.86
C ILE A 96 16.91 -47.60 -19.90
N LYS A 97 17.54 -48.84 -19.79
CA LYS A 97 18.48 -49.35 -20.77
C LYS A 97 17.82 -49.61 -22.13
N LEU A 98 16.58 -50.10 -22.15
CA LEU A 98 15.78 -50.30 -23.37
C LEU A 98 15.42 -48.96 -24.01
N LEU A 99 15.06 -47.96 -23.20
CA LEU A 99 14.77 -46.61 -23.70
C LEU A 99 16.02 -45.94 -24.30
N LEU A 100 17.19 -46.08 -23.68
CA LEU A 100 18.44 -45.48 -24.13
C LEU A 100 19.03 -46.21 -25.38
N SER A 101 18.71 -47.51 -25.60
CA SER A 101 19.11 -48.25 -26.78
C SER A 101 18.16 -48.06 -28.01
N SER A 102 17.00 -47.47 -27.75
CA SER A 102 16.05 -47.15 -28.84
C SER A 102 16.54 -45.96 -29.69
N PRO A 103 16.06 -45.80 -30.95
CA PRO A 103 16.44 -44.69 -31.84
C PRO A 103 15.83 -43.34 -31.43
N ILE A 104 15.39 -43.20 -30.17
CA ILE A 104 14.80 -42.00 -29.61
C ILE A 104 15.90 -41.13 -29.00
N GLN A 105 15.84 -39.81 -29.20
CA GLN A 105 16.77 -38.90 -28.60
C GLN A 105 16.44 -38.70 -27.11
N ILE A 106 17.47 -38.62 -26.25
CA ILE A 106 17.30 -38.44 -24.80
C ILE A 106 16.52 -37.17 -24.50
N LYS A 107 16.73 -36.10 -25.28
CA LYS A 107 15.95 -34.86 -25.13
C LYS A 107 14.44 -35.09 -25.33
N ASP A 108 14.04 -35.97 -26.23
CA ASP A 108 12.62 -36.27 -26.50
C ASP A 108 11.98 -37.03 -25.33
N ILE A 109 12.76 -37.89 -24.67
CA ILE A 109 12.32 -38.62 -23.48
C ILE A 109 12.09 -37.62 -22.30
N VAL A 110 13.09 -36.80 -21.99
CA VAL A 110 13.00 -35.86 -20.88
C VAL A 110 11.91 -34.81 -21.09
N LEU A 111 11.85 -34.23 -22.30
CA LEU A 111 10.79 -33.25 -22.65
C LEU A 111 9.41 -33.90 -22.64
N GLY A 112 9.27 -35.13 -23.12
CA GLY A 112 8.00 -35.87 -23.08
C GLY A 112 7.50 -36.09 -21.64
N LYS A 113 8.41 -36.50 -20.74
CA LYS A 113 8.08 -36.69 -19.32
C LYS A 113 7.78 -35.38 -18.61
N PHE A 114 8.54 -34.32 -18.92
CA PHE A 114 8.23 -32.98 -18.40
C PHE A 114 6.87 -32.48 -18.86
N LEU A 115 6.53 -32.62 -20.15
CA LEU A 115 5.22 -32.24 -20.66
C LEU A 115 4.07 -33.04 -20.03
N ALA A 116 4.30 -34.30 -19.70
CA ALA A 116 3.31 -35.12 -19.01
C ALA A 116 2.98 -34.55 -17.61
N ILE A 117 4.00 -34.25 -16.80
CA ILE A 117 3.78 -33.68 -15.46
C ILE A 117 3.24 -32.25 -15.53
N ALA A 118 3.70 -31.45 -16.49
CA ALA A 118 3.16 -30.11 -16.71
C ALA A 118 1.67 -30.15 -17.11
N GLY A 119 1.30 -31.11 -17.99
CA GLY A 119 -0.09 -31.40 -18.34
C GLY A 119 -0.92 -31.86 -17.14
N TYR A 120 -0.36 -32.67 -16.26
CA TYR A 120 -1.03 -33.04 -15.01
C TYR A 120 -1.25 -31.84 -14.09
N CYS A 121 -0.26 -30.96 -13.95
CA CYS A 121 -0.37 -29.74 -13.13
C CYS A 121 -1.47 -28.79 -13.64
N LEU A 122 -1.86 -28.82 -14.90
CA LEU A 122 -3.05 -28.11 -15.40
C LEU A 122 -4.33 -28.52 -14.68
N LEU A 123 -4.42 -29.71 -14.10
CA LEU A 123 -5.58 -30.10 -13.30
C LEU A 123 -5.67 -29.35 -11.99
N PHE A 124 -4.53 -29.04 -11.35
CA PHE A 124 -4.53 -28.16 -10.19
C PHE A 124 -5.06 -26.77 -10.57
N MET A 125 -4.60 -26.25 -11.70
CA MET A 125 -5.07 -24.94 -12.19
C MET A 125 -6.54 -24.99 -12.59
N ALA A 126 -7.02 -26.10 -13.14
CA ALA A 126 -8.44 -26.29 -13.44
C ALA A 126 -9.31 -26.30 -12.17
N ILE A 127 -8.84 -26.93 -11.09
CA ILE A 127 -9.53 -26.87 -9.78
C ILE A 127 -9.61 -25.42 -9.27
N LEU A 128 -8.49 -24.69 -9.29
CA LEU A 128 -8.48 -23.27 -8.89
C LEU A 128 -9.37 -22.42 -9.80
N GLY A 129 -9.36 -22.69 -11.10
CA GLY A 129 -10.24 -22.03 -12.08
C GLY A 129 -11.72 -22.29 -11.80
N LEU A 130 -12.10 -23.53 -11.44
CA LEU A 130 -13.49 -23.85 -11.05
C LEU A 130 -13.90 -23.11 -9.77
N ILE A 131 -13.00 -22.97 -8.79
CA ILE A 131 -13.23 -22.13 -7.59
C ILE A 131 -13.39 -20.66 -8.03
N GLY A 132 -12.56 -20.16 -8.96
CA GLY A 132 -12.70 -18.82 -9.54
C GLY A 132 -14.05 -18.59 -10.24
N VAL A 133 -14.54 -19.60 -10.98
CA VAL A 133 -15.88 -19.56 -11.57
C VAL A 133 -16.97 -19.53 -10.49
N SER A 134 -16.84 -20.30 -9.42
CA SER A 134 -17.79 -20.22 -8.30
C SER A 134 -17.77 -18.85 -7.62
N ALA A 135 -16.59 -18.24 -7.47
CA ALA A 135 -16.43 -16.90 -6.94
C ALA A 135 -17.14 -15.85 -7.80
N TYR A 136 -17.08 -15.98 -9.12
CA TYR A 136 -17.78 -15.10 -10.06
C TYR A 136 -19.29 -15.05 -9.86
N PHE A 137 -19.91 -16.18 -9.46
CA PHE A 137 -21.33 -16.22 -9.11
C PHE A 137 -21.64 -15.79 -7.67
N CYS A 138 -20.63 -15.71 -6.80
CA CYS A 138 -20.82 -15.34 -5.40
C CYS A 138 -20.54 -13.87 -5.12
N ILE A 139 -19.68 -13.21 -5.91
CA ILE A 139 -19.15 -11.87 -5.67
C ILE A 139 -19.57 -10.95 -6.82
N ASP A 140 -20.07 -9.77 -6.48
CA ASP A 140 -20.40 -8.76 -7.47
C ASP A 140 -19.11 -8.27 -8.16
N ASN A 141 -19.12 -8.20 -9.49
CA ASN A 141 -18.03 -7.68 -10.31
C ASN A 141 -16.62 -8.25 -9.98
N LEU A 142 -16.49 -9.57 -9.78
CA LEU A 142 -15.20 -10.23 -9.56
C LEU A 142 -14.13 -9.77 -10.57
N ASP A 143 -12.91 -9.52 -10.11
CA ASP A 143 -11.76 -9.21 -10.98
C ASP A 143 -11.16 -10.48 -11.59
N ILE A 144 -11.66 -10.86 -12.77
CA ILE A 144 -11.25 -12.07 -13.49
C ILE A 144 -9.77 -11.99 -13.90
N SER A 145 -9.29 -10.81 -14.32
CA SER A 145 -7.89 -10.62 -14.75
C SER A 145 -6.92 -10.90 -13.62
N PHE A 146 -7.28 -10.46 -12.40
CA PHE A 146 -6.53 -10.74 -11.19
C PHE A 146 -6.46 -12.26 -10.90
N VAL A 147 -7.61 -12.94 -10.93
CA VAL A 147 -7.67 -14.40 -10.70
C VAL A 147 -6.83 -15.17 -11.71
N LEU A 148 -6.91 -14.81 -13.00
CA LEU A 148 -6.12 -15.45 -14.05
C LEU A 148 -4.62 -15.21 -13.88
N SER A 149 -4.20 -14.04 -13.46
CA SER A 149 -2.79 -13.73 -13.15
C SER A 149 -2.25 -14.65 -12.06
N GLY A 150 -3.00 -14.83 -10.95
CA GLY A 150 -2.59 -15.69 -9.85
C GLY A 150 -2.51 -17.17 -10.27
N ILE A 151 -3.49 -17.68 -11.03
CA ILE A 151 -3.46 -19.04 -11.58
C ILE A 151 -2.25 -19.24 -12.50
N PHE A 152 -1.94 -18.26 -13.35
CA PHE A 152 -0.78 -18.29 -14.23
C PHE A 152 0.53 -18.33 -13.44
N GLY A 153 0.68 -17.51 -12.40
CA GLY A 153 1.86 -17.52 -11.53
C GLY A 153 2.05 -18.85 -10.81
N LEU A 154 0.97 -19.43 -10.27
CA LEU A 154 1.01 -20.75 -9.64
C LEU A 154 1.34 -21.88 -10.64
N TYR A 155 0.87 -21.75 -11.89
CA TYR A 155 1.23 -22.71 -12.93
C TYR A 155 2.72 -22.70 -13.27
N LEU A 156 3.32 -21.52 -13.44
CA LEU A 156 4.76 -21.39 -13.68
C LEU A 156 5.57 -21.93 -12.51
N LEU A 157 5.16 -21.65 -11.28
CA LEU A 157 5.78 -22.14 -10.06
C LEU A 157 5.77 -23.67 -10.01
N VAL A 158 4.61 -24.30 -10.21
CA VAL A 158 4.48 -25.76 -10.14
C VAL A 158 5.22 -26.47 -11.26
N CYS A 159 5.27 -25.88 -12.47
CA CYS A 159 6.09 -26.40 -13.58
C CYS A 159 7.58 -26.37 -13.26
N THR A 160 8.05 -25.30 -12.59
CA THR A 160 9.44 -25.20 -12.14
C THR A 160 9.76 -26.25 -11.06
N TYR A 161 8.88 -26.44 -10.10
CA TYR A 161 9.00 -27.50 -9.12
C TYR A 161 9.04 -28.88 -9.77
N ALA A 162 8.20 -29.10 -10.80
CA ALA A 162 8.19 -30.35 -11.55
C ALA A 162 9.49 -30.59 -12.31
N ALA A 163 10.11 -29.56 -12.90
CA ALA A 163 11.41 -29.67 -13.55
C ALA A 163 12.54 -30.06 -12.56
N ILE A 164 12.52 -29.46 -11.36
CA ILE A 164 13.45 -29.81 -10.28
C ILE A 164 13.23 -31.26 -9.84
N GLY A 165 11.98 -31.68 -9.61
CA GLY A 165 11.65 -33.02 -9.20
C GLY A 165 12.01 -34.07 -10.27
N LEU A 166 11.85 -33.74 -11.56
CA LEU A 166 12.30 -34.59 -12.66
C LEU A 166 13.82 -34.81 -12.62
N PHE A 167 14.59 -33.75 -12.37
CA PHE A 167 16.05 -33.84 -12.20
C PHE A 167 16.43 -34.72 -11.03
N MET A 168 15.80 -34.51 -9.85
CA MET A 168 16.06 -35.34 -8.67
C MET A 168 15.74 -36.82 -8.94
N SER A 169 14.69 -37.11 -9.69
CA SER A 169 14.35 -38.47 -10.15
C SER A 169 15.39 -39.07 -11.07
N CYS A 170 16.21 -38.27 -11.77
CA CYS A 170 17.34 -38.76 -12.59
C CYS A 170 18.58 -39.13 -11.78
N LEU A 171 18.69 -38.68 -10.54
CA LEU A 171 19.89 -38.86 -9.72
C LEU A 171 19.92 -40.17 -8.94
N THR A 172 18.78 -40.80 -8.71
CA THR A 172 18.64 -42.02 -7.89
C THR A 172 17.71 -43.07 -8.54
N SER A 173 17.93 -44.33 -8.21
CA SER A 173 17.04 -45.43 -8.55
C SER A 173 15.89 -45.63 -7.55
N TYR A 174 15.95 -45.02 -6.37
CA TYR A 174 14.95 -45.20 -5.34
C TYR A 174 13.95 -44.04 -5.35
N GLN A 175 12.66 -44.34 -5.56
CA GLN A 175 11.59 -43.34 -5.66
C GLN A 175 11.44 -42.50 -4.38
N VAL A 176 11.55 -43.13 -3.20
CA VAL A 176 11.44 -42.47 -1.93
C VAL A 176 12.60 -41.46 -1.73
N VAL A 177 13.82 -41.84 -2.10
CA VAL A 177 14.98 -40.94 -2.06
C VAL A 177 14.80 -39.76 -3.02
N ALA A 178 14.24 -40.03 -4.22
CA ALA A 178 13.91 -38.95 -5.16
C ALA A 178 12.88 -37.97 -4.58
N ALA A 179 11.83 -38.47 -3.91
CA ALA A 179 10.83 -37.63 -3.26
C ALA A 179 11.42 -36.78 -2.15
N ILE A 180 12.18 -37.39 -1.23
CA ILE A 180 12.80 -36.69 -0.10
C ILE A 180 13.80 -35.64 -0.59
N SER A 181 14.67 -35.98 -1.54
CA SER A 181 15.64 -35.02 -2.08
C SER A 181 14.96 -33.87 -2.82
N THR A 182 13.88 -34.14 -3.55
CA THR A 182 13.06 -33.09 -4.17
C THR A 182 12.46 -32.18 -3.10
N LEU A 183 11.86 -32.75 -2.06
CA LEU A 183 11.26 -31.98 -0.96
C LEU A 183 12.29 -31.08 -0.27
N VAL A 184 13.47 -31.60 0.05
CA VAL A 184 14.56 -30.84 0.72
C VAL A 184 15.01 -29.67 -0.16
N VAL A 185 15.20 -29.91 -1.48
CA VAL A 185 15.62 -28.85 -2.39
C VAL A 185 14.52 -27.79 -2.54
N LEU A 186 13.25 -28.19 -2.74
CA LEU A 186 12.15 -27.26 -2.87
C LEU A 186 11.89 -26.47 -1.59
N ALA A 187 11.95 -27.13 -0.42
CA ALA A 187 11.86 -26.45 0.87
C ALA A 187 13.02 -25.44 1.04
N GLY A 188 14.26 -25.87 0.73
CA GLY A 188 15.42 -24.97 0.75
C GLY A 188 15.21 -23.73 -0.11
N LEU A 189 14.77 -23.87 -1.37
CA LEU A 189 14.53 -22.77 -2.30
C LEU A 189 13.33 -21.91 -1.90
N ASN A 190 12.36 -22.46 -1.18
CA ASN A 190 11.20 -21.70 -0.68
C ASN A 190 11.55 -20.84 0.53
N PHE A 191 12.43 -21.35 1.42
CA PHE A 191 12.77 -20.64 2.65
C PHE A 191 14.10 -19.87 2.59
N VAL A 192 14.95 -20.12 1.58
CA VAL A 192 16.29 -19.50 1.46
C VAL A 192 16.24 -17.98 1.44
N GLY A 193 15.20 -17.39 0.87
CA GLY A 193 15.00 -15.94 0.81
C GLY A 193 14.81 -15.26 2.16
N LYS A 194 14.59 -16.03 3.23
CA LYS A 194 14.46 -15.53 4.61
C LYS A 194 15.73 -15.77 5.45
N LEU A 195 16.69 -16.53 4.93
CA LEU A 195 17.92 -16.90 5.62
C LEU A 195 19.01 -15.86 5.37
N TRP A 196 19.87 -15.64 6.38
CA TRP A 196 21.07 -14.78 6.31
C TRP A 196 20.80 -13.35 5.80
N GLN A 197 19.66 -12.76 6.18
CA GLN A 197 19.28 -11.41 5.78
C GLN A 197 20.11 -10.31 6.44
N ASP A 198 20.87 -10.65 7.47
CA ASP A 198 21.82 -9.82 8.22
C ASP A 198 23.21 -9.74 7.58
N ILE A 199 23.53 -10.61 6.58
CA ILE A 199 24.85 -10.68 5.94
C ILE A 199 24.79 -9.99 4.56
N ASP A 200 25.53 -8.90 4.39
CA ASP A 200 25.67 -8.20 3.11
C ASP A 200 26.13 -9.16 2.00
N TYR A 201 25.66 -8.96 0.77
CA TYR A 201 25.80 -9.80 -0.42
C TYR A 201 25.10 -11.17 -0.33
N VAL A 202 25.07 -11.81 0.84
CA VAL A 202 24.37 -13.11 0.99
C VAL A 202 22.87 -12.89 0.97
N LYS A 203 22.37 -11.85 1.61
CA LYS A 203 20.94 -11.46 1.58
C LYS A 203 20.42 -11.26 0.15
N ASP A 204 21.20 -10.61 -0.71
CA ASP A 204 20.81 -10.36 -2.10
C ASP A 204 20.80 -11.65 -2.92
N LEU A 205 21.79 -12.52 -2.70
CA LEU A 205 21.86 -13.82 -3.34
C LEU A 205 20.72 -14.75 -2.88
N THR A 206 20.45 -14.83 -1.60
CA THR A 206 19.38 -15.67 -1.05
C THR A 206 18.00 -15.17 -1.46
N TYR A 207 17.79 -13.87 -1.50
CA TYR A 207 16.56 -13.25 -2.02
C TYR A 207 16.38 -13.55 -3.54
N PHE A 208 17.46 -13.46 -4.31
CA PHE A 208 17.44 -13.81 -5.75
C PHE A 208 17.11 -15.28 -5.99
N LEU A 209 17.59 -16.21 -5.16
CA LEU A 209 17.35 -17.63 -5.26
C LEU A 209 15.96 -18.06 -4.78
N SER A 210 15.25 -17.19 -4.05
CA SER A 210 13.90 -17.49 -3.56
C SER A 210 12.89 -17.58 -4.70
N ILE A 211 12.34 -18.78 -4.90
CA ILE A 211 11.35 -19.03 -5.97
C ILE A 211 9.98 -18.48 -5.57
N SER A 212 9.60 -18.59 -4.29
CA SER A 212 8.29 -18.19 -3.80
C SER A 212 8.04 -16.69 -3.94
N GLY A 213 9.02 -15.83 -3.64
CA GLY A 213 8.89 -14.38 -3.73
C GLY A 213 8.50 -13.89 -5.13
N ARG A 214 8.96 -14.57 -6.17
CA ARG A 214 8.65 -14.19 -7.56
C ARG A 214 7.24 -14.57 -8.02
N ALA A 215 6.66 -15.64 -7.47
CA ALA A 215 5.27 -15.98 -7.74
C ALA A 215 4.29 -15.03 -7.05
N ASN A 216 4.68 -14.43 -5.91
CA ASN A 216 3.86 -13.48 -5.17
C ASN A 216 3.41 -12.29 -6.03
N GLU A 217 4.30 -11.73 -6.85
CA GLU A 217 3.95 -10.60 -7.73
C GLU A 217 2.75 -10.94 -8.63
N MET A 218 2.76 -12.14 -9.24
CA MET A 218 1.66 -12.58 -10.10
C MET A 218 0.40 -12.95 -9.31
N ILE A 219 0.56 -13.53 -8.13
CA ILE A 219 -0.54 -13.81 -7.19
C ILE A 219 -1.22 -12.52 -6.74
N GLU A 220 -0.45 -11.45 -6.61
CA GLU A 220 -0.93 -10.12 -6.24
C GLU A 220 -1.35 -9.27 -7.44
N GLY A 221 -1.45 -9.87 -8.63
CA GLY A 221 -2.00 -9.24 -9.83
C GLY A 221 -0.97 -8.48 -10.69
N LEU A 222 0.34 -8.64 -10.47
CA LEU A 222 1.36 -8.01 -11.29
C LEU A 222 2.15 -9.05 -12.09
N ILE A 223 2.02 -9.06 -13.40
CA ILE A 223 2.85 -9.90 -14.27
C ILE A 223 4.09 -9.11 -14.69
N VAL A 224 5.27 -9.60 -14.30
CA VAL A 224 6.54 -9.02 -14.68
C VAL A 224 7.30 -9.96 -15.60
N SER A 225 7.76 -9.49 -16.76
CA SER A 225 8.43 -10.33 -17.75
C SER A 225 9.68 -11.01 -17.21
N LYS A 226 10.46 -10.33 -16.34
CA LYS A 226 11.66 -10.91 -15.69
C LYS A 226 11.32 -12.14 -14.84
N ASP A 227 10.16 -12.17 -14.17
CA ASP A 227 9.77 -13.26 -13.29
C ASP A 227 9.21 -14.44 -14.10
N VAL A 228 8.44 -14.18 -15.17
CA VAL A 228 8.03 -15.20 -16.12
C VAL A 228 9.24 -15.88 -16.75
N LEU A 229 10.21 -15.08 -17.23
CA LEU A 229 11.44 -15.61 -17.82
C LEU A 229 12.29 -16.38 -16.80
N TYR A 230 12.34 -15.93 -15.54
CA TYR A 230 13.02 -16.66 -14.47
C TYR A 230 12.47 -18.08 -14.32
N PHE A 231 11.14 -18.27 -14.24
CA PHE A 231 10.53 -19.61 -14.15
C PHE A 231 10.86 -20.48 -15.38
N ILE A 232 10.83 -19.90 -16.56
CA ILE A 232 11.19 -20.60 -17.82
C ILE A 232 12.67 -21.00 -17.82
N LEU A 233 13.57 -20.09 -17.41
CA LEU A 233 15.01 -20.31 -17.37
C LEU A 233 15.39 -21.39 -16.33
N VAL A 234 14.81 -21.33 -15.13
CA VAL A 234 15.05 -22.34 -14.08
C VAL A 234 14.51 -23.71 -14.53
N SER A 235 13.32 -23.76 -15.11
CA SER A 235 12.79 -25.01 -15.68
C SER A 235 13.70 -25.58 -16.78
N THR A 236 14.18 -24.73 -17.69
CA THR A 236 15.10 -25.11 -18.76
C THR A 236 16.44 -25.60 -18.21
N LEU A 237 16.95 -24.98 -17.14
CA LEU A 237 18.17 -25.41 -16.44
C LEU A 237 18.02 -26.86 -15.96
N PHE A 238 16.96 -27.16 -15.19
CA PHE A 238 16.79 -28.49 -14.61
C PHE A 238 16.44 -29.55 -15.63
N ILE A 239 15.71 -29.22 -16.70
CA ILE A 239 15.49 -30.09 -17.87
C ILE A 239 16.83 -30.37 -18.56
N GLY A 240 17.65 -29.36 -18.81
CA GLY A 240 18.99 -29.51 -19.39
C GLY A 240 19.92 -30.39 -18.56
N LEU A 241 19.93 -30.16 -17.23
CA LEU A 241 20.68 -31.00 -16.30
C LEU A 241 20.20 -32.49 -16.36
N SER A 242 18.90 -32.72 -16.45
CA SER A 242 18.32 -34.07 -16.60
C SER A 242 18.79 -34.74 -17.87
N ILE A 243 18.77 -34.02 -19.01
CA ILE A 243 19.26 -34.49 -20.30
C ILE A 243 20.75 -34.88 -20.20
N PHE A 244 21.58 -33.99 -19.65
CA PHE A 244 23.02 -34.27 -19.50
C PHE A 244 23.31 -35.43 -18.55
N LYS A 245 22.54 -35.61 -17.48
CA LYS A 245 22.67 -36.73 -16.56
C LYS A 245 22.41 -38.05 -17.27
N LEU A 246 21.32 -38.14 -18.05
CA LEU A 246 20.98 -39.36 -18.81
C LEU A 246 21.96 -39.62 -19.97
N GLN A 247 22.46 -38.56 -20.65
CA GLN A 247 23.49 -38.69 -21.68
C GLN A 247 24.81 -39.26 -21.12
N THR A 248 25.20 -38.83 -19.93
CA THR A 248 26.41 -39.32 -19.26
C THR A 248 26.31 -40.80 -18.93
N GLY A 249 25.11 -41.36 -18.75
CA GLY A 249 24.88 -42.81 -18.57
C GLY A 249 24.98 -43.60 -19.86
N ARG A 250 24.87 -42.97 -21.04
CA ARG A 250 24.97 -43.60 -22.35
C ARG A 250 26.37 -43.52 -22.94
N ASP A 251 27.01 -42.35 -22.83
CA ASP A 251 28.29 -42.06 -23.49
C ASP A 251 29.42 -41.90 -22.43
N ALA A 252 30.50 -42.67 -22.59
CA ALA A 252 31.70 -42.51 -21.78
C ALA A 252 32.39 -41.18 -22.13
N GLN A 253 32.23 -40.17 -21.29
CA GLN A 253 32.87 -38.85 -21.47
C GLN A 253 33.94 -38.62 -20.41
N THR A 254 35.01 -37.91 -20.79
CA THR A 254 36.03 -37.46 -19.81
C THR A 254 35.41 -36.51 -18.80
N VAL A 255 35.89 -36.54 -17.56
CA VAL A 255 35.38 -35.71 -16.46
C VAL A 255 35.41 -34.22 -16.85
N SER A 256 36.49 -33.78 -17.51
CA SER A 256 36.63 -32.38 -17.97
C SER A 256 35.52 -31.96 -18.94
N LYS A 257 35.21 -32.74 -19.95
CA LYS A 257 34.12 -32.48 -20.91
C LYS A 257 32.76 -32.43 -20.22
N ARG A 258 32.57 -33.29 -19.20
CA ARG A 258 31.35 -33.33 -18.41
C ARG A 258 31.17 -32.06 -17.59
N VAL A 259 32.21 -31.68 -16.83
CA VAL A 259 32.20 -30.45 -16.03
C VAL A 259 31.94 -29.23 -16.93
N LEU A 260 32.64 -29.16 -18.08
CA LEU A 260 32.46 -28.03 -19.02
C LEU A 260 31.01 -27.91 -19.53
N LYS A 261 30.33 -29.03 -19.83
CA LYS A 261 28.92 -29.00 -20.28
C LYS A 261 27.99 -28.53 -19.19
N TYR A 262 28.12 -29.02 -17.94
CA TYR A 262 27.27 -28.61 -16.84
C TYR A 262 27.51 -27.14 -16.47
N THR A 263 28.79 -26.73 -16.34
CA THR A 263 29.14 -25.34 -16.04
C THR A 263 28.69 -24.40 -17.16
N GLY A 264 28.89 -24.80 -18.42
CA GLY A 264 28.44 -24.02 -19.60
C GLY A 264 26.94 -23.78 -19.60
N LEU A 265 26.14 -24.79 -19.28
CA LEU A 265 24.68 -24.63 -19.18
C LEU A 265 24.30 -23.66 -18.05
N VAL A 266 24.89 -23.86 -16.87
CA VAL A 266 24.64 -22.99 -15.70
C VAL A 266 25.00 -21.55 -16.02
N VAL A 267 26.21 -21.30 -16.54
CA VAL A 267 26.69 -19.94 -16.91
C VAL A 267 25.77 -19.33 -17.97
N ALA A 268 25.38 -20.08 -19.00
CA ALA A 268 24.49 -19.57 -20.06
C ALA A 268 23.13 -19.15 -19.49
N ILE A 269 22.50 -19.99 -18.64
CA ILE A 269 21.21 -19.67 -18.03
C ILE A 269 21.30 -18.45 -17.08
N PHE A 270 22.35 -18.40 -16.22
CA PHE A 270 22.56 -17.23 -15.34
C PHE A 270 22.83 -15.95 -16.14
N SER A 271 23.63 -16.02 -17.22
CA SER A 271 23.89 -14.87 -18.08
C SER A 271 22.62 -14.37 -18.76
N LEU A 272 21.78 -15.28 -19.29
CA LEU A 272 20.47 -14.93 -19.86
C LEU A 272 19.56 -14.30 -18.80
N GLY A 273 19.49 -14.89 -17.60
CA GLY A 273 18.72 -14.36 -16.49
C GLY A 273 19.16 -12.94 -16.08
N TYR A 274 20.47 -12.71 -16.03
CA TYR A 274 21.03 -11.40 -15.74
C TYR A 274 20.67 -10.36 -16.82
N ILE A 275 20.79 -10.72 -18.11
CA ILE A 275 20.44 -9.82 -19.23
C ILE A 275 18.94 -9.48 -19.19
N THR A 276 18.08 -10.49 -19.04
CA THR A 276 16.62 -10.31 -19.07
C THR A 276 16.07 -9.59 -17.84
N SER A 277 16.83 -9.52 -16.74
CA SER A 277 16.45 -8.78 -15.53
C SER A 277 16.78 -7.28 -15.60
N ARG A 278 17.42 -6.80 -16.68
CA ARG A 278 17.74 -5.39 -16.83
C ARG A 278 16.50 -4.53 -17.09
N ALA A 279 16.44 -3.35 -16.47
CA ALA A 279 15.28 -2.46 -16.52
C ALA A 279 14.74 -2.19 -17.94
N PRO A 280 15.57 -1.94 -18.99
CA PRO A 280 15.06 -1.70 -20.35
C PRO A 280 14.35 -2.88 -20.99
N LEU A 281 14.58 -4.12 -20.49
CA LEU A 281 14.01 -5.37 -21.03
C LEU A 281 12.86 -5.89 -20.15
N THR A 282 12.50 -5.17 -19.09
CA THR A 282 11.44 -5.60 -18.17
C THR A 282 10.13 -4.91 -18.51
N PHE A 283 9.11 -5.70 -18.81
CA PHE A 283 7.75 -5.25 -19.04
C PHE A 283 6.87 -5.60 -17.85
N TYR A 284 5.93 -4.72 -17.54
CA TYR A 284 5.01 -4.83 -16.43
C TYR A 284 3.58 -4.82 -16.95
N ALA A 285 2.75 -5.75 -16.48
CA ALA A 285 1.32 -5.78 -16.75
C ALA A 285 0.56 -5.85 -15.42
N ASP A 286 -0.08 -4.75 -15.06
CA ASP A 286 -0.95 -4.68 -13.90
C ASP A 286 -2.30 -5.29 -14.27
N MET A 287 -2.64 -6.40 -13.64
CA MET A 287 -3.86 -7.17 -13.88
C MET A 287 -4.95 -6.83 -12.85
N THR A 288 -4.69 -5.87 -11.95
CA THR A 288 -5.70 -5.37 -11.02
C THR A 288 -6.61 -4.35 -11.71
N ARG A 289 -7.91 -4.42 -11.48
CA ARG A 289 -8.88 -3.48 -12.07
C ARG A 289 -8.62 -2.03 -11.68
N THR A 290 -8.15 -1.81 -10.46
CA THR A 290 -7.86 -0.49 -9.89
C THR A 290 -6.45 0.00 -10.20
N ASN A 291 -5.63 -0.78 -10.92
CA ASN A 291 -4.22 -0.52 -11.19
C ASN A 291 -3.40 -0.28 -9.90
N ASP A 292 -3.67 -1.10 -8.87
CA ASP A 292 -3.03 -0.95 -7.56
C ASP A 292 -1.54 -1.28 -7.57
N ARG A 293 -1.08 -2.00 -8.57
CA ARG A 293 0.31 -2.44 -8.69
C ARG A 293 1.21 -1.51 -9.48
N THR A 294 0.67 -0.41 -10.02
CA THR A 294 1.45 0.64 -10.69
C THR A 294 1.23 2.00 -10.03
N LEU A 295 2.05 2.99 -10.37
CA LEU A 295 1.86 4.37 -9.90
C LEU A 295 0.65 5.01 -10.58
N THR A 296 -0.05 5.88 -9.85
CA THR A 296 -1.10 6.74 -10.43
C THR A 296 -0.51 7.69 -11.46
N LYS A 297 -1.36 8.23 -12.34
CA LYS A 297 -0.91 9.18 -13.38
C LYS A 297 -0.22 10.39 -12.78
N ALA A 298 -0.74 10.94 -11.67
CA ALA A 298 -0.13 12.07 -10.99
C ALA A 298 1.29 11.73 -10.47
N SER A 299 1.48 10.56 -9.87
CA SER A 299 2.78 10.09 -9.42
C SER A 299 3.74 9.86 -10.59
N GLN A 300 3.26 9.28 -11.71
CA GLN A 300 4.07 9.09 -12.92
C GLN A 300 4.55 10.42 -13.53
N GLU A 301 3.72 11.46 -13.53
CA GLU A 301 4.10 12.80 -14.02
C GLU A 301 5.19 13.44 -13.14
N ILE A 302 5.19 13.14 -11.83
CA ILE A 302 6.23 13.62 -10.93
C ILE A 302 7.55 12.92 -11.23
N VAL A 303 7.55 11.59 -11.27
CA VAL A 303 8.79 10.81 -11.49
C VAL A 303 9.40 11.02 -12.87
N LYS A 304 8.61 11.34 -13.92
CA LYS A 304 9.11 11.72 -15.25
C LYS A 304 9.98 12.99 -15.25
N LYS A 305 9.89 13.83 -14.22
CA LYS A 305 10.70 15.04 -14.06
C LYS A 305 12.05 14.77 -13.39
N ILE A 306 12.30 13.50 -13.03
CA ILE A 306 13.50 13.06 -12.33
C ILE A 306 14.32 12.20 -13.30
N ASP A 307 15.42 12.74 -13.76
CA ASP A 307 16.31 12.11 -14.77
C ASP A 307 17.61 11.55 -14.20
N GLY A 308 17.84 11.72 -12.88
CA GLY A 308 19.03 11.27 -12.18
C GLY A 308 18.74 10.38 -10.97
N PRO A 309 19.80 9.90 -10.28
CA PRO A 309 19.67 9.05 -9.12
C PRO A 309 19.02 9.80 -7.95
N ILE A 310 18.14 9.10 -7.24
CA ILE A 310 17.58 9.55 -5.97
C ILE A 310 18.29 8.83 -4.85
N LYS A 311 18.75 9.58 -3.85
CA LYS A 311 19.35 9.04 -2.65
C LYS A 311 18.36 9.10 -1.49
N ILE A 312 18.03 7.96 -0.92
CA ILE A 312 17.20 7.82 0.28
C ILE A 312 18.09 7.38 1.43
N THR A 313 18.16 8.19 2.49
CA THR A 313 18.92 7.83 3.69
C THR A 313 17.96 7.67 4.86
N THR A 314 17.89 6.46 5.40
CA THR A 314 17.10 6.13 6.59
C THR A 314 17.97 6.29 7.83
N TYR A 315 17.60 7.21 8.70
CA TYR A 315 18.24 7.42 10.01
C TYR A 315 17.46 6.61 11.04
N VAL A 316 18.12 5.63 11.62
CA VAL A 316 17.52 4.63 12.51
C VAL A 316 18.01 4.86 13.93
N ASN A 317 17.16 5.46 14.77
CA ASN A 317 17.41 5.53 16.19
C ASN A 317 17.06 4.17 16.82
N LEU A 318 18.03 3.50 17.43
CA LEU A 318 17.81 2.19 18.07
C LEU A 318 16.80 2.26 19.22
N LEU A 319 16.62 3.41 19.84
CA LEU A 319 15.71 3.61 20.97
C LEU A 319 14.28 3.96 20.53
N ASP A 320 14.06 4.21 19.23
CA ASP A 320 12.71 4.48 18.67
C ASP A 320 11.87 3.19 18.63
N ILE A 321 10.57 3.32 18.84
CA ILE A 321 9.64 2.18 18.77
C ILE A 321 9.62 1.50 17.40
N ASN A 322 9.95 2.23 16.32
CA ASN A 322 9.95 1.74 14.94
C ASN A 322 11.35 1.35 14.43
N TYR A 323 12.37 1.24 15.31
CA TYR A 323 13.76 0.94 14.91
C TYR A 323 13.88 -0.30 14.03
N TYR A 324 13.06 -1.34 14.28
CA TYR A 324 13.08 -2.62 13.56
C TYR A 324 12.86 -2.48 12.06
N MET A 325 12.18 -1.41 11.60
CA MET A 325 11.89 -1.17 10.18
C MET A 325 13.14 -0.80 9.35
N GLY A 326 14.20 -0.31 10.00
CA GLY A 326 15.45 0.02 9.33
C GLY A 326 16.59 -0.96 9.60
N MET A 327 16.36 -2.04 10.35
CA MET A 327 17.37 -3.02 10.66
C MET A 327 17.83 -3.82 9.43
N PRO A 328 19.06 -4.38 9.45
CA PRO A 328 19.61 -5.13 8.31
C PRO A 328 18.66 -6.21 7.76
N TYR A 329 17.98 -6.93 8.63
CA TYR A 329 17.02 -7.96 8.25
C TYR A 329 15.73 -7.44 7.58
N SER A 330 15.42 -6.16 7.74
CA SER A 330 14.22 -5.52 7.14
C SER A 330 14.52 -4.73 5.86
N GLN A 331 15.81 -4.53 5.50
CA GLN A 331 16.20 -3.64 4.39
C GLN A 331 15.61 -4.07 3.05
N ASN A 332 15.54 -5.37 2.76
CA ASN A 332 14.95 -5.87 1.51
C ASN A 332 13.44 -5.60 1.44
N GLN A 333 12.75 -5.73 2.56
CA GLN A 333 11.31 -5.38 2.64
C GLN A 333 11.10 -3.87 2.53
N ASP A 334 11.98 -3.08 3.14
CA ASP A 334 11.95 -1.63 3.03
C ASP A 334 12.18 -1.18 1.58
N PHE A 335 13.16 -1.75 0.89
CA PHE A 335 13.41 -1.48 -0.53
C PHE A 335 12.20 -1.86 -1.40
N ALA A 336 11.56 -3.00 -1.12
CA ALA A 336 10.36 -3.44 -1.85
C ALA A 336 9.19 -2.45 -1.75
N SER A 337 9.12 -1.63 -0.70
CA SER A 337 8.11 -0.57 -0.58
C SER A 337 8.24 0.52 -1.66
N PHE A 338 9.41 0.64 -2.30
CA PHE A 338 9.70 1.56 -3.39
C PHE A 338 9.65 0.90 -4.78
N ASP A 339 9.28 -0.38 -4.89
CA ASP A 339 9.29 -1.12 -6.17
C ASP A 339 8.48 -0.44 -7.27
N LYS A 340 7.32 0.13 -6.93
CA LYS A 340 6.51 0.88 -7.90
C LYS A 340 7.30 2.04 -8.51
N TYR A 341 8.13 2.72 -7.69
CA TYR A 341 8.95 3.85 -8.12
C TYR A 341 10.18 3.42 -8.89
N SER A 342 10.82 2.30 -8.49
CA SER A 342 12.01 1.76 -9.15
C SER A 342 11.80 1.43 -10.63
N ARG A 343 10.55 1.26 -11.05
CA ARG A 343 10.16 1.01 -12.45
C ARG A 343 10.21 2.27 -13.33
N PHE A 344 10.09 3.43 -12.71
CA PHE A 344 10.01 4.73 -13.40
C PHE A 344 11.23 5.60 -13.15
N LEU A 345 11.95 5.38 -12.06
CA LEU A 345 13.15 6.13 -11.69
C LEU A 345 14.41 5.44 -12.21
N PRO A 346 15.41 6.19 -12.68
CA PRO A 346 16.64 5.62 -13.23
C PRO A 346 17.41 4.80 -12.19
N GLN A 347 17.49 5.31 -10.98
CA GLN A 347 18.18 4.65 -9.87
C GLN A 347 17.68 5.20 -8.54
N ILE A 348 17.45 4.28 -7.59
CA ILE A 348 17.19 4.60 -6.18
C ILE A 348 18.34 4.01 -5.35
N GLU A 349 19.05 4.87 -4.64
CA GLU A 349 20.11 4.48 -3.71
C GLU A 349 19.57 4.56 -2.30
N MET A 350 19.50 3.41 -1.59
CA MET A 350 19.08 3.35 -0.19
C MET A 350 20.25 3.16 0.74
N ASN A 351 20.36 4.05 1.72
CA ASN A 351 21.39 4.05 2.75
C ASN A 351 20.76 4.03 4.13
N TYR A 352 21.45 3.41 5.09
CA TYR A 352 21.00 3.28 6.48
C TYR A 352 22.08 3.79 7.42
N VAL A 353 21.68 4.71 8.32
CA VAL A 353 22.55 5.31 9.33
C VAL A 353 21.98 4.99 10.70
N TYR A 354 22.70 4.19 11.48
CA TYR A 354 22.29 3.75 12.80
C TYR A 354 22.87 4.65 13.87
N TYR A 355 22.02 5.12 14.78
CA TYR A 355 22.41 5.96 15.89
C TYR A 355 21.58 5.66 17.14
N TYR A 356 21.99 6.21 18.26
CA TYR A 356 21.19 6.26 19.47
C TYR A 356 21.08 7.70 19.96
N ASP A 357 19.92 8.11 20.38
CA ASP A 357 19.66 9.37 21.06
C ASP A 357 18.34 9.25 21.82
N THR A 358 18.08 10.16 22.75
CA THR A 358 16.85 10.17 23.55
C THR A 358 15.62 10.07 22.65
N SER A 359 14.75 9.11 22.96
CA SER A 359 13.57 8.77 22.17
C SER A 359 12.28 9.05 22.94
N THR A 360 11.17 9.17 22.21
CA THR A 360 9.82 9.25 22.77
C THR A 360 9.25 7.88 23.21
N ASN A 361 10.02 6.81 23.12
CA ASN A 361 9.62 5.45 23.50
C ASN A 361 9.64 5.27 25.04
N VAL A 362 8.62 5.80 25.70
CA VAL A 362 8.49 5.82 27.16
C VAL A 362 8.55 4.42 27.78
N ASP A 363 8.00 3.42 27.09
CA ASP A 363 7.94 2.05 27.63
C ASP A 363 9.32 1.39 27.67
N LEU A 364 10.19 1.69 26.70
CA LEU A 364 11.57 1.21 26.73
C LEU A 364 12.31 1.70 28.00
N TYR A 365 12.16 2.96 28.34
CA TYR A 365 12.78 3.56 29.54
C TYR A 365 12.18 3.02 30.84
N LYS A 366 10.85 2.84 30.91
CA LYS A 366 10.18 2.24 32.07
C LYS A 366 10.60 0.80 32.33
N GLN A 367 10.82 0.01 31.28
CA GLN A 367 11.24 -1.38 31.40
C GLN A 367 12.73 -1.53 31.73
N ASN A 368 13.52 -0.46 31.61
CA ASN A 368 14.96 -0.47 31.83
C ASN A 368 15.41 0.68 32.74
N PRO A 369 14.93 0.76 33.98
CA PRO A 369 15.26 1.87 34.87
C PRO A 369 16.76 1.90 35.17
N GLY A 370 17.34 3.10 35.17
CA GLY A 370 18.74 3.34 35.52
C GLY A 370 19.77 3.14 34.40
N LEU A 371 19.35 2.68 33.22
CA LEU A 371 20.24 2.63 32.06
C LEU A 371 20.19 3.96 31.29
N ASN A 372 21.36 4.44 30.85
CA ASN A 372 21.44 5.57 29.93
C ASN A 372 21.22 5.13 28.47
N ASP A 373 21.03 6.09 27.55
CA ASP A 373 20.72 5.82 26.13
C ASP A 373 21.77 4.91 25.46
N LYS A 374 23.05 5.05 25.78
CA LYS A 374 24.12 4.21 25.24
C LYS A 374 23.98 2.76 25.72
N GLN A 375 23.80 2.57 27.04
CA GLN A 375 23.61 1.25 27.63
C GLN A 375 22.36 0.55 27.11
N LEU A 376 21.28 1.31 26.90
CA LEU A 376 20.05 0.79 26.28
C LEU A 376 20.31 0.32 24.85
N ALA A 377 21.00 1.11 24.04
CA ALA A 377 21.32 0.76 22.66
C ALA A 377 22.22 -0.49 22.59
N GLU A 378 23.25 -0.56 23.44
CA GLU A 378 24.14 -1.73 23.54
C GLU A 378 23.36 -2.99 23.95
N LYS A 379 22.49 -2.89 24.97
CA LYS A 379 21.61 -3.97 25.42
C LYS A 379 20.67 -4.47 24.30
N MET A 380 20.10 -3.57 23.53
CA MET A 380 19.21 -3.94 22.40
C MET A 380 19.97 -4.71 21.33
N LEU A 381 21.16 -4.27 20.94
CA LEU A 381 22.00 -4.97 19.96
C LEU A 381 22.39 -6.36 20.44
N GLU A 382 22.80 -6.48 21.70
CA GLU A 382 23.17 -7.76 22.31
C GLU A 382 21.98 -8.72 22.40
N THR A 383 20.83 -8.23 22.89
CA THR A 383 19.62 -9.06 23.06
C THR A 383 19.09 -9.61 21.74
N GLN A 384 19.28 -8.89 20.65
CA GLN A 384 18.79 -9.27 19.32
C GLN A 384 19.87 -9.85 18.41
N ASP A 385 21.09 -10.05 18.92
CA ASP A 385 22.27 -10.51 18.15
C ASP A 385 22.51 -9.72 16.85
N ILE A 386 22.32 -8.39 16.91
CA ILE A 386 22.48 -7.50 15.75
C ILE A 386 23.90 -6.94 15.72
N LYS A 387 24.62 -7.16 14.62
CA LYS A 387 25.94 -6.60 14.37
C LYS A 387 25.87 -5.45 13.38
N LEU A 388 26.08 -4.23 13.86
CA LEU A 388 26.13 -3.04 13.03
C LEU A 388 27.59 -2.67 12.70
N LYS A 389 27.86 -2.24 11.48
CA LYS A 389 29.20 -1.73 11.07
C LYS A 389 29.61 -0.49 11.86
N LYS A 390 28.65 0.37 12.16
CA LYS A 390 28.86 1.60 12.92
C LYS A 390 27.56 2.02 13.60
N LEU A 391 27.67 2.44 14.86
CA LEU A 391 26.59 3.07 15.63
C LEU A 391 27.06 4.46 16.04
N TYR A 392 26.32 5.48 15.62
CA TYR A 392 26.66 6.88 15.91
C TYR A 392 26.09 7.32 17.26
N SER A 393 26.91 8.02 18.03
CA SER A 393 26.48 8.70 19.25
C SER A 393 25.69 9.98 18.94
N PRO A 394 24.98 10.58 19.94
CA PRO A 394 24.28 11.84 19.76
C PRO A 394 25.15 12.97 19.22
N ALA A 395 26.41 13.07 19.71
CA ALA A 395 27.37 14.06 19.28
C ALA A 395 27.90 13.83 17.85
N GLU A 396 27.97 12.59 17.40
CA GLU A 396 28.38 12.26 16.03
C GLU A 396 27.25 12.48 15.03
N ILE A 397 26.03 12.00 15.33
CA ILE A 397 24.89 12.16 14.42
C ILE A 397 24.51 13.64 14.23
N SER A 398 24.60 14.46 15.27
CA SER A 398 24.31 15.91 15.19
C SER A 398 25.23 16.67 14.24
N LYS A 399 26.46 16.15 13.97
CA LYS A 399 27.37 16.71 12.95
C LYS A 399 26.95 16.35 11.53
N ILE A 400 26.16 15.31 11.33
CA ILE A 400 25.67 14.84 10.02
C ILE A 400 24.32 15.50 9.73
N ILE A 401 23.41 15.45 10.70
CA ILE A 401 22.04 15.95 10.58
C ILE A 401 21.46 16.28 11.96
N ASN A 402 20.67 17.35 12.04
CA ASN A 402 19.87 17.64 13.24
C ASN A 402 18.52 16.93 13.17
N LEU A 403 18.34 15.90 13.98
CA LEU A 403 17.11 15.10 14.06
C LEU A 403 16.19 15.47 15.23
N LYS A 404 16.56 16.44 16.05
CA LYS A 404 15.72 16.92 17.17
C LYS A 404 14.34 17.43 16.72
N PRO A 405 14.20 18.19 15.60
CA PRO A 405 12.90 18.58 15.09
C PRO A 405 12.04 17.39 14.63
N GLU A 406 12.67 16.26 14.29
CA GLU A 406 12.01 15.01 13.97
C GLU A 406 11.87 14.08 15.20
N LEU A 407 11.98 14.64 16.42
CA LEU A 407 11.87 13.95 17.72
C LEU A 407 12.83 12.75 17.87
N ASN A 408 13.97 12.79 17.19
CA ASN A 408 14.93 11.68 17.10
C ASN A 408 14.28 10.34 16.71
N ARG A 409 13.22 10.36 15.90
CA ARG A 409 12.51 9.16 15.41
C ARG A 409 13.24 8.55 14.22
N VAL A 410 12.85 7.34 13.86
CA VAL A 410 13.20 6.78 12.55
C VAL A 410 12.61 7.66 11.46
N VAL A 411 13.47 8.23 10.63
CA VAL A 411 13.07 9.13 9.55
C VAL A 411 13.95 8.93 8.33
N ARG A 412 13.40 9.17 7.16
CA ARG A 412 14.14 9.17 5.90
C ARG A 412 14.34 10.57 5.39
N THR A 413 15.47 10.78 4.73
CA THR A 413 15.67 11.92 3.84
C THR A 413 15.74 11.44 2.41
N VAL A 414 15.09 12.19 1.52
CA VAL A 414 15.13 11.97 0.08
C VAL A 414 15.89 13.14 -0.56
N GLU A 415 16.92 12.84 -1.32
CA GLU A 415 17.83 13.83 -1.92
C GLU A 415 17.86 13.66 -3.43
N TYR A 416 17.79 14.80 -4.15
CA TYR A 416 17.90 14.88 -5.59
C TYR A 416 18.46 16.26 -5.99
N ASN A 417 19.51 16.29 -6.80
CA ASN A 417 20.16 17.53 -7.30
C ASN A 417 20.43 18.58 -6.20
N GLY A 418 20.97 18.13 -5.06
CA GLY A 418 21.32 18.98 -3.93
C GLY A 418 20.14 19.46 -3.07
N LYS A 419 18.90 19.18 -3.47
CA LYS A 419 17.72 19.42 -2.64
C LYS A 419 17.44 18.22 -1.76
N LYS A 420 16.93 18.46 -0.55
CA LYS A 420 16.64 17.45 0.46
C LYS A 420 15.29 17.68 1.08
N THR A 421 14.55 16.61 1.34
CA THR A 421 13.27 16.64 2.07
C THR A 421 13.15 15.42 2.97
N TYR A 422 12.27 15.51 3.98
CA TYR A 422 11.97 14.38 4.86
C TYR A 422 10.85 13.51 4.28
N LEU A 423 10.97 12.21 4.51
CA LEU A 423 9.92 11.21 4.31
C LEU A 423 9.79 10.44 5.62
N ARG A 424 8.68 10.69 6.33
CA ARG A 424 8.52 10.31 7.73
C ARG A 424 7.86 8.94 7.90
N MET A 425 7.96 8.41 9.12
CA MET A 425 7.17 7.30 9.62
C MET A 425 6.00 7.84 10.45
N TYR A 426 4.86 7.14 10.45
CA TYR A 426 3.62 7.63 11.05
C TYR A 426 3.17 6.77 12.23
N ASP A 427 2.31 7.30 13.08
CA ASP A 427 1.77 6.59 14.25
C ASP A 427 0.42 5.91 13.96
N ASP A 428 0.16 5.58 12.70
CA ASP A 428 -0.97 4.77 12.28
C ASP A 428 -0.63 3.26 12.22
N PHE A 429 -1.61 2.44 11.85
CA PHE A 429 -1.45 0.99 11.76
C PHE A 429 -0.33 0.56 10.79
N PHE A 430 -0.19 1.25 9.66
CA PHE A 430 0.77 0.88 8.61
C PHE A 430 2.17 1.40 8.86
N LYS A 431 2.32 2.53 9.57
CA LYS A 431 3.55 3.20 9.95
C LYS A 431 4.42 3.73 8.81
N ILE A 432 4.48 3.07 7.67
CA ILE A 432 5.30 3.44 6.50
C ILE A 432 4.59 4.45 5.58
N PRO A 433 5.32 5.29 4.81
CA PRO A 433 4.72 6.16 3.80
C PRO A 433 4.16 5.35 2.63
N PHE A 434 3.05 5.83 2.07
CA PHE A 434 2.42 5.31 0.87
C PHE A 434 2.72 6.17 -0.36
N GLU A 435 2.12 5.84 -1.49
CA GLU A 435 2.32 6.53 -2.75
C GLU A 435 2.11 8.04 -2.65
N LYS A 436 1.11 8.48 -1.88
CA LYS A 436 0.79 9.90 -1.70
C LYS A 436 1.94 10.67 -1.05
N GLU A 437 2.48 10.17 0.05
CA GLU A 437 3.55 10.80 0.82
C GLU A 437 4.89 10.72 0.09
N ILE A 438 5.20 9.58 -0.55
CA ILE A 438 6.43 9.42 -1.35
C ILE A 438 6.40 10.39 -2.55
N SER A 439 5.28 10.44 -3.28
CA SER A 439 5.12 11.35 -4.42
C SER A 439 5.15 12.82 -3.99
N ALA A 440 4.59 13.16 -2.82
CA ALA A 440 4.69 14.50 -2.26
C ALA A 440 6.16 14.88 -1.96
N ALA A 441 6.91 13.97 -1.34
CA ALA A 441 8.34 14.16 -1.08
C ALA A 441 9.14 14.35 -2.38
N LEU A 442 8.90 13.50 -3.39
CA LEU A 442 9.55 13.61 -4.69
C LEU A 442 9.21 14.92 -5.41
N LYS A 443 7.95 15.34 -5.38
CA LYS A 443 7.49 16.59 -6.00
C LYS A 443 8.16 17.81 -5.37
N ARG A 444 8.37 17.82 -4.05
CA ARG A 444 9.10 18.89 -3.34
C ARG A 444 10.54 19.09 -3.85
N LEU A 445 11.17 18.06 -4.41
CA LEU A 445 12.53 18.12 -4.96
C LEU A 445 12.58 18.75 -6.36
N VAL A 446 11.49 18.63 -7.14
CA VAL A 446 11.44 19.03 -8.56
C VAL A 446 10.48 20.20 -8.84
N ALA A 447 9.65 20.59 -7.88
CA ALA A 447 8.70 21.69 -8.02
C ALA A 447 8.71 22.60 -6.77
N PRO A 448 8.23 23.84 -6.89
CA PRO A 448 8.01 24.71 -5.73
C PRO A 448 6.98 24.10 -4.75
N THR A 449 7.22 24.29 -3.46
CA THR A 449 6.28 23.94 -2.40
C THR A 449 5.27 25.06 -2.17
N VAL A 450 4.10 24.73 -1.61
CA VAL A 450 3.11 25.72 -1.18
C VAL A 450 3.40 26.11 0.28
N LYS A 451 3.64 27.39 0.51
CA LYS A 451 4.01 27.92 1.83
C LYS A 451 2.80 28.53 2.55
N ILE A 452 2.45 27.93 3.67
CA ILE A 452 1.39 28.37 4.57
C ILE A 452 2.04 29.06 5.76
N VAL A 453 1.61 30.28 6.05
CA VAL A 453 2.12 31.06 7.18
C VAL A 453 0.99 31.45 8.10
N PHE A 454 1.14 31.15 9.39
CA PHE A 454 0.20 31.52 10.44
C PHE A 454 0.62 32.85 11.07
N ALA A 455 -0.32 33.78 11.17
CA ALA A 455 -0.14 34.97 11.98
C ALA A 455 -0.17 34.62 13.46
N THR A 456 0.74 35.19 14.22
CA THR A 456 0.83 35.12 15.68
C THR A 456 1.07 36.53 16.24
N GLY A 457 1.03 36.68 17.55
CA GLY A 457 1.25 37.96 18.24
C GLY A 457 0.01 38.48 18.95
N ASN A 458 -1.19 37.92 18.68
CA ASN A 458 -2.45 38.28 19.29
C ASN A 458 -3.14 37.09 19.95
N MET A 459 -2.37 36.13 20.43
CA MET A 459 -2.81 34.84 21.03
C MET A 459 -3.70 34.01 20.09
N GLU A 460 -3.39 34.01 18.81
CA GLU A 460 -4.03 33.20 17.78
C GLU A 460 -3.81 31.69 18.03
N ARG A 461 -4.56 30.86 17.35
CA ARG A 461 -4.41 29.39 17.39
C ARG A 461 -3.01 28.97 16.96
N SER A 462 -2.40 28.05 17.69
CA SER A 462 -1.01 27.63 17.49
C SER A 462 -0.92 26.36 16.66
N ILE A 463 0.06 26.30 15.76
CA ILE A 463 0.44 25.07 15.04
C ILE A 463 1.45 24.20 15.79
N GLU A 464 1.91 24.64 16.96
CA GLU A 464 2.92 23.92 17.77
C GLU A 464 2.31 23.21 18.98
N LYS A 465 1.09 23.58 19.38
CA LYS A 465 0.46 23.08 20.60
C LYS A 465 -0.50 21.95 20.35
N ASN A 466 -0.50 20.94 21.25
CA ASN A 466 -1.39 19.77 21.20
C ASN A 466 -2.79 20.02 21.79
N GLY A 467 -3.08 21.19 22.37
CA GLY A 467 -4.40 21.48 22.95
C GLY A 467 -5.51 21.42 21.90
N ASP A 468 -6.69 20.99 22.33
CA ASP A 468 -7.86 20.68 21.49
C ASP A 468 -8.21 21.77 20.47
N LYS A 469 -8.16 23.02 20.90
CA LYS A 469 -8.47 24.20 20.08
C LYS A 469 -7.30 24.68 19.19
N ASN A 470 -6.15 24.02 19.21
CA ASN A 470 -5.00 24.36 18.37
C ASN A 470 -4.98 23.55 17.07
N TYR A 471 -3.97 23.78 16.23
CA TYR A 471 -3.96 23.29 14.84
C TYR A 471 -2.79 22.37 14.49
N LYS A 472 -2.03 21.91 15.49
CA LYS A 472 -0.83 21.09 15.25
C LYS A 472 -1.14 19.84 14.39
N THR A 473 -2.22 19.14 14.72
CA THR A 473 -2.59 17.88 14.06
C THR A 473 -2.74 18.04 12.54
N GLY A 474 -3.48 19.05 12.09
CA GLY A 474 -3.70 19.25 10.65
C GLY A 474 -2.51 19.82 9.91
N PHE A 475 -1.64 20.58 10.56
CA PHE A 475 -0.65 21.41 9.87
C PHE A 475 0.79 20.96 10.10
N ASN A 476 1.20 20.68 11.35
CA ASN A 476 2.59 20.50 11.72
C ASN A 476 2.89 19.22 12.52
N GLU A 477 1.92 18.31 12.65
CA GLU A 477 2.14 17.02 13.33
C GLU A 477 2.91 16.05 12.43
N ILE A 478 4.19 15.85 12.75
CA ILE A 478 5.09 15.01 11.95
C ILE A 478 4.71 13.54 11.95
N THR A 479 4.00 13.07 12.98
CA THR A 479 3.59 11.68 13.15
C THR A 479 2.23 11.37 12.55
N PHE A 480 1.47 12.39 12.20
CA PHE A 480 0.17 12.25 11.56
C PHE A 480 0.30 12.31 10.04
N ARG A 481 0.05 11.16 9.37
CA ARG A 481 0.20 10.99 7.91
C ARG A 481 -0.41 12.13 7.11
N HIS A 482 -1.59 12.57 7.49
CA HIS A 482 -2.40 13.53 6.75
C HIS A 482 -2.14 14.98 7.12
N SER A 483 -1.22 15.26 8.05
CA SER A 483 -0.76 16.62 8.33
C SER A 483 -0.16 17.27 7.08
N LEU A 484 -0.44 18.54 6.84
CA LEU A 484 -0.02 19.24 5.62
C LEU A 484 1.49 19.20 5.40
N ILE A 485 2.29 19.24 6.48
CA ILE A 485 3.75 19.10 6.39
C ILE A 485 4.20 17.78 5.77
N ASN A 486 3.39 16.72 5.89
CA ASN A 486 3.62 15.41 5.29
C ASN A 486 3.01 15.26 3.89
N GLN A 487 2.11 16.18 3.53
CA GLN A 487 1.40 16.20 2.26
C GLN A 487 2.00 17.18 1.24
N GLY A 488 3.22 17.68 1.49
CA GLY A 488 3.98 18.48 0.52
C GLY A 488 3.98 19.98 0.78
N PHE A 489 3.29 20.47 1.80
CA PHE A 489 3.26 21.88 2.17
C PHE A 489 4.44 22.25 3.09
N ASP A 490 4.84 23.53 3.08
CA ASP A 490 5.69 24.14 4.08
C ASP A 490 4.81 24.97 5.02
N VAL A 491 4.96 24.79 6.33
CA VAL A 491 4.16 25.45 7.34
C VAL A 491 5.07 26.21 8.29
N ALA A 492 4.74 27.47 8.57
CA ALA A 492 5.49 28.33 9.47
C ALA A 492 4.56 29.31 10.20
N SER A 493 5.05 29.97 11.24
CA SER A 493 4.36 31.04 11.93
C SER A 493 5.22 32.32 11.96
N ILE A 494 4.58 33.48 11.98
CA ILE A 494 5.22 34.80 12.12
C ILE A 494 4.48 35.66 13.14
N ASP A 495 5.21 36.46 13.87
CA ASP A 495 4.62 37.56 14.68
C ASP A 495 4.22 38.69 13.72
N ILE A 496 2.90 38.79 13.45
CA ILE A 496 2.35 39.77 12.50
C ILE A 496 2.49 41.21 13.01
N ASN A 497 2.68 41.42 14.31
CA ASN A 497 2.90 42.74 14.88
C ASN A 497 4.36 43.22 14.69
N ALA A 498 5.33 42.31 14.67
CA ALA A 498 6.74 42.62 14.60
C ALA A 498 7.33 42.42 13.16
N GLN A 499 6.83 41.47 12.41
CA GLN A 499 7.44 41.03 11.14
C GLN A 499 6.55 41.29 9.92
N ASN A 500 7.18 41.50 8.76
CA ASN A 500 6.47 41.53 7.50
C ASN A 500 6.18 40.10 7.01
N ILE A 501 5.06 39.92 6.32
CA ILE A 501 4.70 38.64 5.70
C ILE A 501 5.76 38.31 4.63
N PRO A 502 6.40 37.11 4.70
CA PRO A 502 7.42 36.72 3.74
C PRO A 502 6.85 36.73 2.31
N GLN A 503 7.60 37.27 1.33
CA GLN A 503 7.15 37.38 -0.07
C GLN A 503 6.77 36.02 -0.69
N GLN A 504 7.41 34.94 -0.23
CA GLN A 504 7.20 33.59 -0.72
C GLN A 504 5.97 32.91 -0.09
N THR A 505 5.20 33.61 0.77
CA THR A 505 3.98 33.07 1.37
C THR A 505 2.91 32.93 0.30
N ASP A 506 2.33 31.73 0.19
CA ASP A 506 1.24 31.43 -0.73
C ASP A 506 -0.13 31.60 -0.05
N VAL A 507 -0.24 31.23 1.23
CA VAL A 507 -1.45 31.37 2.04
C VAL A 507 -1.10 31.92 3.41
N LEU A 508 -1.72 33.05 3.79
CA LEU A 508 -1.68 33.58 5.14
C LEU A 508 -2.92 33.12 5.90
N ILE A 509 -2.75 32.60 7.11
CA ILE A 509 -3.85 32.21 8.00
C ILE A 509 -3.84 33.11 9.24
N VAL A 510 -4.99 33.74 9.52
CA VAL A 510 -5.24 34.49 10.74
C VAL A 510 -6.40 33.82 11.45
N ALA A 511 -6.11 33.17 12.57
CA ALA A 511 -7.04 32.26 13.22
C ALA A 511 -7.32 32.69 14.67
N ASP A 512 -8.50 33.24 14.92
CA ASP A 512 -9.04 33.57 16.23
C ASP A 512 -8.09 34.45 17.06
N PRO A 513 -7.72 35.67 16.60
CA PRO A 513 -6.96 36.59 17.41
C PRO A 513 -7.75 36.98 18.66
N LYS A 514 -7.18 36.74 19.86
CA LYS A 514 -7.86 36.99 21.14
C LYS A 514 -7.79 38.47 21.56
N THR A 515 -6.89 39.23 20.95
CA THR A 515 -6.75 40.67 21.15
C THR A 515 -6.92 41.41 19.82
N GLN A 516 -7.28 42.70 19.88
CA GLN A 516 -7.39 43.54 18.70
C GLN A 516 -6.06 43.58 17.95
N LEU A 517 -6.14 43.43 16.62
CA LEU A 517 -4.97 43.57 15.75
C LEU A 517 -4.45 45.00 15.77
N SER A 518 -3.14 45.17 15.86
CA SER A 518 -2.52 46.48 15.72
C SER A 518 -2.77 47.09 14.34
N GLN A 519 -2.80 48.40 14.19
CA GLN A 519 -2.97 49.05 12.89
C GLN A 519 -1.89 48.58 11.89
N GLY A 520 -0.65 48.38 12.38
CA GLY A 520 0.44 47.83 11.54
C GLY A 520 0.17 46.42 11.04
N ALA A 521 -0.45 45.54 11.85
CA ALA A 521 -0.86 44.22 11.44
C ALA A 521 -2.00 44.27 10.39
N ILE A 522 -3.02 45.10 10.62
CA ILE A 522 -4.13 45.32 9.68
C ILE A 522 -3.59 45.79 8.31
N ASP A 523 -2.65 46.76 8.34
CA ASP A 523 -2.06 47.30 7.10
C ASP A 523 -1.17 46.25 6.37
N ARG A 524 -0.45 45.38 7.10
CA ARG A 524 0.33 44.29 6.50
C ARG A 524 -0.59 43.27 5.82
N ILE A 525 -1.65 42.84 6.50
CA ILE A 525 -2.64 41.90 5.97
C ILE A 525 -3.37 42.52 4.78
N GLY A 526 -3.80 43.81 4.91
CA GLY A 526 -4.44 44.51 3.81
C GLY A 526 -3.60 44.60 2.56
N ARG A 527 -2.32 45.01 2.68
CA ARG A 527 -1.38 45.03 1.54
C ARG A 527 -1.17 43.64 0.94
N TYR A 528 -1.11 42.59 1.74
CA TYR A 528 -0.96 41.22 1.27
C TYR A 528 -2.19 40.78 0.45
N ILE A 529 -3.41 41.14 0.87
CA ILE A 529 -4.65 40.92 0.11
C ILE A 529 -4.66 41.73 -1.19
N ASP A 530 -4.25 43.02 -1.13
CA ASP A 530 -4.24 43.89 -2.32
C ASP A 530 -3.23 43.44 -3.39
N GLN A 531 -2.16 42.74 -3.00
CA GLN A 531 -1.20 42.08 -3.88
C GLN A 531 -1.77 40.84 -4.58
N GLY A 532 -3.00 40.45 -4.32
CA GLY A 532 -3.63 39.25 -4.93
C GLY A 532 -3.21 37.93 -4.30
N LYS A 533 -2.70 37.95 -3.07
CA LYS A 533 -2.29 36.76 -2.32
C LYS A 533 -3.46 36.11 -1.58
N ASN A 534 -3.33 34.79 -1.28
CA ASN A 534 -4.40 34.03 -0.66
C ASN A 534 -4.41 34.19 0.86
N VAL A 535 -5.59 34.23 1.45
CA VAL A 535 -5.77 34.41 2.90
C VAL A 535 -6.88 33.50 3.42
N MET A 536 -6.72 33.03 4.64
CA MET A 536 -7.76 32.34 5.41
C MET A 536 -7.97 33.08 6.75
N LEU A 537 -9.20 33.55 6.97
CA LEU A 537 -9.61 34.27 8.17
C LEU A 537 -10.61 33.42 8.94
N LEU A 538 -10.28 33.09 10.17
CA LEU A 538 -11.10 32.24 11.04
C LEU A 538 -11.46 33.06 12.29
N GLY A 539 -12.74 33.32 12.46
CA GLY A 539 -13.28 34.10 13.59
C GLY A 539 -13.91 33.20 14.65
N GLU A 540 -14.15 33.75 15.80
CA GLU A 540 -14.97 33.18 16.88
C GLU A 540 -15.99 34.24 17.33
N PRO A 541 -17.19 33.87 17.80
CA PRO A 541 -18.21 34.83 18.21
C PRO A 541 -17.70 35.89 19.19
N GLU A 542 -16.87 35.50 20.15
CA GLU A 542 -16.35 36.38 21.19
C GLU A 542 -15.24 37.31 20.72
N THR A 543 -14.51 36.93 19.66
CA THR A 543 -13.26 37.61 19.23
C THR A 543 -13.28 38.08 17.79
N ASN A 544 -14.32 37.80 17.00
CA ASN A 544 -14.44 38.15 15.59
C ASN A 544 -14.32 39.66 15.31
N THR A 545 -14.56 40.52 16.32
CA THR A 545 -14.37 41.95 16.20
C THR A 545 -12.93 42.33 15.84
N ALA A 546 -11.94 41.52 16.21
CA ALA A 546 -10.54 41.73 15.85
C ALA A 546 -10.31 41.57 14.32
N LEU A 547 -11.12 40.75 13.63
CA LEU A 547 -11.05 40.53 12.18
C LEU A 547 -11.92 41.53 11.40
N THR A 548 -12.84 42.24 12.06
CA THR A 548 -13.81 43.14 11.40
C THR A 548 -13.15 44.17 10.49
N PRO A 549 -12.01 44.83 10.85
CA PRO A 549 -11.38 45.79 9.94
C PRO A 549 -10.92 45.20 8.61
N ILE A 550 -10.63 43.89 8.59
CA ILE A 550 -10.20 43.17 7.38
C ILE A 550 -11.40 42.64 6.62
N THR A 551 -12.36 41.99 7.30
CA THR A 551 -13.55 41.41 6.66
C THR A 551 -14.46 42.47 6.05
N ALA A 552 -14.57 43.64 6.67
CA ALA A 552 -15.32 44.77 6.13
C ALA A 552 -14.77 45.27 4.78
N LYS A 553 -13.45 45.25 4.56
CA LYS A 553 -12.82 45.55 3.27
C LYS A 553 -13.18 44.48 2.20
N LEU A 554 -13.43 43.24 2.63
CA LEU A 554 -13.87 42.15 1.77
C LEU A 554 -15.40 42.13 1.49
N GLY A 555 -16.15 43.07 2.08
CA GLY A 555 -17.60 43.15 1.98
C GLY A 555 -18.34 42.15 2.86
N LEU A 556 -17.69 41.66 3.91
CA LEU A 556 -18.23 40.66 4.83
C LEU A 556 -18.32 41.21 6.25
N GLY A 557 -19.29 40.70 6.99
CA GLY A 557 -19.42 40.88 8.44
C GLY A 557 -19.74 39.58 9.14
N PHE A 558 -19.60 39.54 10.43
CA PHE A 558 -20.06 38.44 11.27
C PHE A 558 -21.39 38.77 11.93
N THR A 559 -22.20 37.79 12.25
CA THR A 559 -23.35 37.98 13.16
C THR A 559 -22.84 38.40 14.51
N LYS A 560 -23.66 39.17 15.24
CA LYS A 560 -23.24 39.77 16.52
C LYS A 560 -23.15 38.75 17.65
N GLN A 561 -23.84 37.64 17.51
CA GLN A 561 -24.02 36.64 18.56
C GLN A 561 -23.75 35.25 18.00
N THR A 562 -23.60 34.26 18.92
CA THR A 562 -23.44 32.86 18.60
C THR A 562 -24.72 32.31 17.98
N LEU A 563 -24.60 31.54 16.92
CA LEU A 563 -25.71 30.80 16.34
C LEU A 563 -26.02 29.58 17.18
N VAL A 564 -27.31 29.31 17.38
CA VAL A 564 -27.85 28.14 18.07
C VAL A 564 -28.93 27.45 17.24
N GLN A 565 -29.01 26.14 17.35
CA GLN A 565 -30.02 25.28 16.70
C GLN A 565 -30.78 24.45 17.73
N GLU A 566 -32.06 24.21 17.49
CA GLU A 566 -32.82 23.26 18.27
C GLU A 566 -32.41 21.83 17.88
N SER A 567 -32.09 20.99 18.84
CA SER A 567 -31.72 19.59 18.65
C SER A 567 -32.19 18.76 19.82
N GLU A 568 -32.65 17.55 19.56
CA GLU A 568 -32.99 16.59 20.60
C GLU A 568 -31.74 15.89 21.18
N THR A 569 -30.65 15.87 20.44
CA THR A 569 -29.45 15.07 20.77
C THR A 569 -28.19 15.90 21.00
N ASN A 570 -28.11 17.07 20.43
CA ASN A 570 -26.91 17.92 20.49
C ASN A 570 -27.13 19.15 21.35
N ALA A 571 -26.04 19.73 21.87
CA ALA A 571 -26.08 21.04 22.52
C ALA A 571 -26.56 22.11 21.53
N PRO A 572 -27.23 23.19 21.99
CA PRO A 572 -27.79 24.21 21.08
C PRO A 572 -26.75 24.91 20.20
N ASP A 573 -25.52 25.06 20.65
CA ASP A 573 -24.37 25.63 19.94
C ASP A 573 -23.69 24.68 18.96
N TYR A 574 -24.08 23.39 18.99
CA TYR A 574 -23.59 22.40 18.04
C TYR A 574 -24.37 22.49 16.74
N LEU A 575 -23.84 23.24 15.77
CA LEU A 575 -24.48 23.41 14.47
C LEU A 575 -24.13 22.25 13.54
N VAL A 576 -25.14 21.64 12.97
CA VAL A 576 -24.97 20.68 11.86
C VAL A 576 -25.01 21.45 10.55
N THR A 577 -23.94 21.32 9.76
CA THR A 577 -23.83 22.08 8.51
C THR A 577 -24.10 21.21 7.28
N GLU A 578 -24.43 21.85 6.19
CA GLU A 578 -24.54 21.26 4.87
C GLU A 578 -23.62 21.99 3.88
N VAL A 579 -23.10 21.24 2.92
CA VAL A 579 -22.43 21.85 1.77
C VAL A 579 -23.47 22.66 0.99
N ALA A 580 -23.16 23.90 0.70
CA ALA A 580 -24.12 24.82 0.05
C ALA A 580 -24.60 24.23 -1.29
N PRO A 581 -25.92 24.25 -1.58
CA PRO A 581 -26.53 23.49 -2.69
C PRO A 581 -26.12 23.97 -4.09
N LYS A 582 -25.44 25.11 -4.22
CA LYS A 582 -25.05 25.72 -5.50
C LYS A 582 -23.60 26.16 -5.51
N ILE A 583 -22.68 25.25 -5.13
CA ILE A 583 -21.25 25.52 -5.28
C ILE A 583 -20.88 25.41 -6.76
N ASP A 584 -20.38 26.49 -7.32
CA ASP A 584 -19.80 26.50 -8.66
C ASP A 584 -18.47 25.76 -8.63
N SER A 585 -18.43 24.59 -9.27
CA SER A 585 -17.22 23.77 -9.38
C SER A 585 -16.06 24.47 -10.10
N SER A 586 -16.33 25.59 -10.80
CA SER A 586 -15.29 26.45 -11.36
C SER A 586 -14.58 27.30 -10.28
N VAL A 587 -15.23 27.51 -9.14
CA VAL A 587 -14.67 28.24 -7.99
C VAL A 587 -13.84 27.29 -7.13
N ILE A 588 -14.46 26.22 -6.65
CA ILE A 588 -13.82 25.18 -5.83
C ILE A 588 -14.46 23.83 -6.12
N LYS A 589 -13.63 22.80 -6.24
CA LYS A 589 -14.10 21.40 -6.30
C LYS A 589 -14.05 20.83 -4.90
N LEU A 590 -15.20 20.58 -4.33
CA LEU A 590 -15.33 19.81 -3.09
C LEU A 590 -15.67 18.37 -3.42
N ASN A 591 -15.00 17.42 -2.79
CA ASN A 591 -15.38 16.03 -2.87
C ASN A 591 -16.71 15.81 -2.16
N LYS A 592 -17.39 14.70 -2.47
CA LYS A 592 -18.63 14.35 -1.79
C LYS A 592 -18.35 14.11 -0.31
N VAL A 593 -18.83 15.01 0.54
CA VAL A 593 -18.74 14.87 1.99
C VAL A 593 -19.83 13.89 2.44
N LEU A 594 -19.44 12.77 3.02
CA LEU A 594 -20.35 11.70 3.44
C LEU A 594 -20.97 11.95 4.81
N TYR A 595 -20.29 12.73 5.65
CA TYR A 595 -20.69 13.02 7.01
C TYR A 595 -20.87 14.51 7.22
N PRO A 596 -21.75 14.96 8.15
CA PRO A 596 -21.89 16.36 8.47
C PRO A 596 -20.59 16.96 9.02
N ILE A 597 -20.40 18.26 8.83
CA ILE A 597 -19.30 19.02 9.37
C ILE A 597 -19.85 19.79 10.56
N PRO A 598 -19.46 19.46 11.82
CA PRO A 598 -19.95 20.17 12.99
C PRO A 598 -19.25 21.52 13.16
N PHE A 599 -20.00 22.50 13.67
CA PHE A 599 -19.51 23.81 14.09
C PHE A 599 -19.96 24.04 15.53
N LEU A 600 -19.01 24.37 16.40
CA LEU A 600 -19.28 24.57 17.82
C LEU A 600 -19.16 26.05 18.17
N GLY A 601 -20.27 26.69 18.49
CA GLY A 601 -20.27 28.09 18.89
C GLY A 601 -19.92 29.07 17.79
N SER A 602 -20.40 28.86 16.56
CA SER A 602 -20.07 29.67 15.38
C SER A 602 -20.82 30.98 15.28
N SER A 603 -20.19 31.99 14.67
CA SER A 603 -20.88 33.17 14.10
C SER A 603 -21.32 32.88 12.67
N GLY A 604 -22.44 33.43 12.24
CA GLY A 604 -22.84 33.50 10.84
C GLY A 604 -22.04 34.55 10.05
N ILE A 605 -21.92 34.39 8.75
CA ILE A 605 -21.30 35.38 7.86
C ILE A 605 -22.38 36.13 7.10
N THR A 606 -22.32 37.48 7.14
CA THR A 606 -23.21 38.36 6.40
C THR A 606 -22.47 39.05 5.26
N ILE A 607 -23.11 39.12 4.09
CA ILE A 607 -22.59 39.87 2.94
C ILE A 607 -23.11 41.31 3.05
N THR A 608 -22.22 42.25 3.32
CA THR A 608 -22.58 43.62 3.68
C THR A 608 -22.43 44.60 2.51
N LYS A 609 -21.58 44.31 1.55
CA LYS A 609 -21.26 45.23 0.44
C LYS A 609 -20.86 44.44 -0.82
N ASN A 610 -21.22 44.99 -1.99
CA ASN A 610 -20.68 44.51 -3.26
C ASN A 610 -19.19 44.89 -3.36
N THR A 611 -18.38 43.91 -3.71
CA THR A 611 -16.91 44.04 -3.90
C THR A 611 -16.51 43.39 -5.22
N ASP A 612 -15.26 43.56 -5.63
CA ASP A 612 -14.70 42.92 -6.83
C ASP A 612 -14.54 41.39 -6.66
N PHE A 613 -14.87 40.87 -5.51
CA PHE A 613 -14.81 39.44 -5.23
C PHE A 613 -16.14 38.75 -5.57
N LYS A 614 -16.04 37.61 -6.25
CA LYS A 614 -17.14 36.64 -6.33
C LYS A 614 -17.19 35.91 -4.98
N ILE A 615 -18.26 36.11 -4.21
CA ILE A 615 -18.49 35.47 -2.92
C ILE A 615 -19.34 34.23 -3.12
N THR A 616 -18.85 33.10 -2.63
CA THR A 616 -19.51 31.77 -2.75
C THR A 616 -19.60 31.13 -1.38
N PRO A 617 -20.81 30.95 -0.80
CA PRO A 617 -20.99 30.13 0.39
C PRO A 617 -20.50 28.69 0.14
N LEU A 618 -19.71 28.15 1.06
CA LEU A 618 -19.25 26.76 0.99
C LEU A 618 -20.02 25.87 1.97
N LEU A 619 -20.13 26.32 3.22
CA LEU A 619 -20.87 25.63 4.26
C LEU A 619 -21.94 26.59 4.81
N THR A 620 -23.13 26.05 5.01
CA THR A 620 -24.27 26.78 5.56
C THR A 620 -24.92 25.98 6.68
N THR A 621 -25.69 26.63 7.53
CA THR A 621 -26.59 25.91 8.44
C THR A 621 -27.53 25.03 7.62
N ASN A 622 -27.92 23.89 8.18
CA ASN A 622 -28.89 22.98 7.58
C ASN A 622 -30.32 23.59 7.66
N LYS A 623 -31.33 22.81 7.30
CA LYS A 623 -32.74 23.22 7.31
C LYS A 623 -33.36 23.36 8.71
N GLN A 624 -32.63 23.01 9.77
CA GLN A 624 -33.14 23.17 11.14
C GLN A 624 -33.22 24.64 11.52
N PRO A 625 -34.22 25.04 12.32
CA PRO A 625 -34.36 26.40 12.79
C PRO A 625 -33.10 26.88 13.52
N THR A 626 -32.55 28.01 13.10
CA THR A 626 -31.32 28.57 13.63
C THR A 626 -31.55 30.01 14.08
N TRP A 627 -30.97 30.41 15.20
CA TRP A 627 -31.12 31.75 15.82
C TRP A 627 -29.77 32.30 16.22
N GLU A 628 -29.74 33.62 16.42
CA GLU A 628 -28.65 34.28 17.16
C GLU A 628 -29.00 34.37 18.65
N SER A 629 -28.13 33.98 19.56
CA SER A 629 -28.33 33.98 21.01
C SER A 629 -27.23 34.72 21.74
N ALA A 630 -27.61 35.72 22.56
CA ALA A 630 -26.70 36.53 23.37
C ALA A 630 -26.37 35.90 24.75
N SER A 631 -27.24 35.02 25.23
CA SER A 631 -27.09 34.42 26.57
C SER A 631 -26.55 33.02 26.45
N GLY A 632 -25.63 32.68 27.35
CA GLY A 632 -24.95 31.37 27.37
C GLY A 632 -25.87 30.19 27.05
N ILE A 633 -25.32 29.31 26.39
CA ILE A 633 -25.73 28.25 25.46
C ILE A 633 -26.52 27.09 26.13
N SER A 634 -27.19 27.29 27.26
CA SER A 634 -27.83 26.19 28.00
C SER A 634 -29.18 25.75 27.44
N SER A 635 -29.90 26.62 26.71
CA SER A 635 -31.16 26.25 26.06
C SER A 635 -31.59 27.33 25.03
N VAL A 636 -32.29 26.89 23.97
CA VAL A 636 -32.99 27.81 23.06
C VAL A 636 -34.22 28.34 23.76
N SER A 637 -34.29 29.68 24.06
CA SER A 637 -35.42 30.26 24.76
C SER A 637 -36.69 30.18 23.90
N GLU A 638 -37.86 30.09 24.57
CA GLU A 638 -39.17 30.05 23.89
C GLU A 638 -39.41 31.32 23.01
N ASP A 639 -38.85 32.46 23.38
CA ASP A 639 -38.98 33.67 22.59
C ASP A 639 -38.14 33.65 21.31
N LEU A 640 -37.00 32.99 21.31
CA LEU A 640 -36.18 32.77 20.10
C LEU A 640 -36.86 31.79 19.14
N LYS A 641 -37.55 30.75 19.64
CA LYS A 641 -38.28 29.80 18.80
C LYS A 641 -39.39 30.42 17.95
N LYS A 642 -39.88 31.59 18.33
CA LYS A 642 -40.94 32.33 17.59
C LYS A 642 -40.45 33.01 16.31
N GLN A 643 -39.13 33.19 16.12
CA GLN A 643 -38.55 33.90 14.97
C GLN A 643 -37.30 33.18 14.42
N PRO A 644 -37.41 31.95 13.88
CA PRO A 644 -36.28 31.26 13.31
C PRO A 644 -35.81 31.94 12.02
N SER A 645 -34.52 31.83 11.73
CA SER A 645 -34.01 32.26 10.42
C SER A 645 -34.67 31.45 9.30
N ALA A 646 -35.35 32.16 8.40
CA ALA A 646 -36.00 31.56 7.24
C ALA A 646 -35.04 31.13 6.13
N LYS A 647 -33.74 31.46 6.25
CA LYS A 647 -32.71 31.17 5.23
C LYS A 647 -31.50 30.52 5.88
N ALA A 648 -30.89 29.60 5.13
CA ALA A 648 -29.60 29.02 5.52
C ALA A 648 -28.53 30.13 5.70
N ILE A 649 -27.85 30.13 6.84
CA ILE A 649 -26.85 31.13 7.19
C ILE A 649 -25.47 30.60 6.77
N PRO A 650 -24.70 31.36 5.97
CA PRO A 650 -23.31 30.97 5.64
C PRO A 650 -22.42 30.95 6.88
N LEU A 651 -21.65 29.88 7.03
CA LEU A 651 -20.65 29.73 8.09
C LEU A 651 -19.23 29.75 7.53
N VAL A 652 -19.04 29.29 6.31
CA VAL A 652 -17.78 29.40 5.55
C VAL A 652 -18.08 29.93 4.17
N VAL A 653 -17.33 30.94 3.75
CA VAL A 653 -17.42 31.51 2.41
C VAL A 653 -16.06 31.54 1.73
N ALA A 654 -16.06 31.27 0.43
CA ALA A 654 -14.93 31.51 -0.46
C ALA A 654 -15.11 32.78 -1.24
N LEU A 655 -14.06 33.59 -1.32
CA LEU A 655 -14.01 34.77 -2.18
C LEU A 655 -12.94 34.55 -3.24
N THR A 656 -13.29 34.84 -4.50
CA THR A 656 -12.36 34.75 -5.61
C THR A 656 -12.38 36.01 -6.46
N ARG A 657 -11.22 36.45 -6.93
CA ARG A 657 -11.09 37.46 -7.98
C ARG A 657 -9.88 37.16 -8.87
N LYS A 658 -9.90 37.63 -10.10
CA LYS A 658 -8.75 37.56 -11.01
C LYS A 658 -7.87 38.79 -10.80
N THR A 659 -6.60 38.59 -10.47
CA THR A 659 -5.61 39.65 -10.27
C THR A 659 -4.27 39.20 -10.86
N ASN A 660 -3.65 40.02 -11.68
CA ASN A 660 -2.35 39.76 -12.31
C ASN A 660 -2.28 38.39 -13.03
N GLY A 661 -3.36 38.00 -13.73
CA GLY A 661 -3.44 36.72 -14.46
C GLY A 661 -3.63 35.47 -13.56
N LYS A 662 -3.69 35.62 -12.24
CA LYS A 662 -3.91 34.55 -11.27
C LYS A 662 -5.26 34.74 -10.56
N THR A 663 -5.82 33.64 -10.08
CA THR A 663 -7.03 33.67 -9.25
C THR A 663 -6.59 33.78 -7.78
N GLN A 664 -6.90 34.93 -7.16
CA GLN A 664 -6.78 35.10 -5.71
C GLN A 664 -7.90 34.32 -5.02
N LYS A 665 -7.59 33.72 -3.90
CA LYS A 665 -8.45 32.84 -3.13
C LYS A 665 -8.45 33.25 -1.66
N ILE A 666 -9.63 33.50 -1.11
CA ILE A 666 -9.77 33.86 0.32
C ILE A 666 -10.87 32.98 0.91
N ILE A 667 -10.64 32.45 2.10
CA ILE A 667 -11.65 31.78 2.93
C ILE A 667 -11.91 32.63 4.15
N VAL A 668 -13.19 32.80 4.48
CA VAL A 668 -13.63 33.38 5.75
C VAL A 668 -14.57 32.39 6.42
N ALA A 669 -14.33 32.09 7.69
CA ALA A 669 -15.18 31.23 8.51
C ALA A 669 -15.57 31.93 9.81
N GLY A 670 -16.79 31.69 10.27
CA GLY A 670 -17.33 32.24 11.52
C GLY A 670 -16.97 31.42 12.77
N ASP A 671 -16.14 30.42 12.62
CA ASP A 671 -15.69 29.51 13.66
C ASP A 671 -14.24 29.11 13.34
N ALA A 672 -13.37 29.11 14.33
CA ALA A 672 -12.00 28.64 14.19
C ALA A 672 -11.82 27.20 14.71
N ASP A 673 -12.77 26.70 15.49
CA ASP A 673 -12.68 25.35 16.06
C ASP A 673 -12.86 24.25 15.00
N PHE A 674 -13.59 24.52 13.89
CA PHE A 674 -13.94 23.50 12.91
C PHE A 674 -12.75 22.76 12.25
N ILE A 675 -11.54 23.31 12.25
CA ILE A 675 -10.31 22.66 11.80
C ILE A 675 -9.30 22.43 12.93
N SER A 676 -9.75 22.48 14.18
CA SER A 676 -8.90 22.26 15.35
C SER A 676 -8.44 20.81 15.50
N ASN A 677 -7.47 20.58 16.39
CA ASN A 677 -6.99 19.24 16.70
C ASN A 677 -8.12 18.27 17.09
N ALA A 678 -9.07 18.75 17.92
CA ALA A 678 -10.21 17.94 18.36
C ALA A 678 -11.16 17.62 17.21
N GLU A 679 -11.49 18.60 16.36
CA GLU A 679 -12.46 18.40 15.27
C GLU A 679 -11.88 17.58 14.11
N LEU A 680 -10.60 17.70 13.82
CA LEU A 680 -9.93 16.82 12.84
C LEU A 680 -9.82 15.36 13.33
N ALA A 681 -9.80 15.13 14.63
CA ALA A 681 -9.79 13.80 15.23
C ALA A 681 -11.20 13.19 15.41
N ARG A 682 -12.27 13.99 15.22
CA ARG A 682 -13.65 13.56 15.45
C ARG A 682 -14.08 12.51 14.44
N GLN A 683 -14.42 11.32 14.92
CA GLN A 683 -14.93 10.24 14.09
C GLN A 683 -16.36 10.55 13.58
N GLY A 684 -16.66 10.09 12.38
CA GLY A 684 -17.98 10.32 11.76
C GLY A 684 -18.25 11.78 11.36
N SER A 685 -17.18 12.60 11.23
CA SER A 685 -17.23 13.99 10.77
C SER A 685 -16.63 14.13 9.37
N GLY A 686 -17.23 15.00 8.56
CA GLY A 686 -16.72 15.42 7.25
C GLY A 686 -15.62 16.49 7.31
N THR A 687 -15.24 16.94 8.50
CA THR A 687 -14.30 18.03 8.72
C THR A 687 -12.94 17.81 8.05
N PHE A 688 -12.37 16.63 8.24
CA PHE A 688 -11.07 16.29 7.66
C PHE A 688 -11.09 16.31 6.13
N GLN A 689 -12.17 15.82 5.52
CA GLN A 689 -12.33 15.85 4.06
C GLN A 689 -12.41 17.30 3.56
N PHE A 690 -13.22 18.12 4.18
CA PHE A 690 -13.36 19.53 3.84
C PHE A 690 -12.05 20.32 4.03
N PHE A 691 -11.33 20.07 5.13
CA PHE A 691 -10.00 20.61 5.38
C PHE A 691 -9.05 20.29 4.22
N THR A 692 -8.99 19.03 3.82
CA THR A 692 -8.14 18.59 2.71
C THR A 692 -8.52 19.26 1.40
N ASP A 693 -9.81 19.37 1.08
CA ASP A 693 -10.30 20.01 -0.14
C ASP A 693 -9.97 21.51 -0.20
N VAL A 694 -10.08 22.22 0.93
CA VAL A 694 -9.72 23.63 1.01
C VAL A 694 -8.23 23.85 0.73
N PHE A 695 -7.33 23.04 1.32
CA PHE A 695 -5.90 23.19 1.07
C PHE A 695 -5.48 22.68 -0.31
N THR A 696 -6.16 21.67 -0.84
CA THR A 696 -6.04 21.26 -2.24
C THR A 696 -6.39 22.41 -3.18
N TRP A 697 -7.46 23.13 -2.90
CA TRP A 697 -7.86 24.32 -3.67
C TRP A 697 -6.83 25.45 -3.56
N PHE A 698 -6.33 25.77 -2.34
CA PHE A 698 -5.29 26.79 -2.17
C PHE A 698 -4.02 26.48 -2.94
N SER A 699 -3.65 25.20 -3.04
CA SER A 699 -2.48 24.74 -3.79
C SER A 699 -2.67 24.69 -5.31
N ASN A 700 -3.82 25.13 -5.86
CA ASN A 700 -4.22 24.92 -7.24
C ASN A 700 -4.26 23.45 -7.66
N TYR A 701 -4.65 22.57 -6.74
CA TYR A 701 -4.71 21.11 -6.92
C TYR A 701 -3.33 20.46 -7.16
N GLU A 702 -2.27 21.14 -6.74
CA GLU A 702 -0.91 20.62 -6.82
C GLU A 702 -0.55 19.74 -5.62
N PHE A 703 -1.10 20.04 -4.45
CA PHE A 703 -0.93 19.31 -3.20
C PHE A 703 -2.25 19.29 -2.39
N PRO A 704 -2.53 18.22 -1.65
CA PRO A 704 -1.88 16.89 -1.66
C PRO A 704 -1.89 16.23 -3.03
N ILE A 705 -0.98 15.28 -3.26
CA ILE A 705 -0.95 14.54 -4.53
C ILE A 705 -2.24 13.72 -4.66
N ASP A 706 -2.89 13.82 -5.81
CA ASP A 706 -4.07 13.02 -6.11
C ASP A 706 -3.64 11.60 -6.50
N THR A 707 -3.74 10.70 -5.56
CA THR A 707 -3.50 9.26 -5.74
C THR A 707 -4.79 8.46 -5.76
N THR A 708 -5.91 9.12 -6.02
CA THR A 708 -7.23 8.48 -6.09
C THR A 708 -7.24 7.45 -7.22
N ARG A 709 -7.74 6.28 -6.91
CA ARG A 709 -7.94 5.17 -7.85
C ARG A 709 -9.42 4.95 -8.07
N PRO A 710 -9.82 4.30 -9.17
CA PRO A 710 -11.20 3.85 -9.33
C PRO A 710 -11.65 3.07 -8.10
N GLU A 711 -12.87 3.30 -7.67
CA GLU A 711 -13.45 2.52 -6.56
C GLU A 711 -13.51 1.04 -6.91
N SER A 712 -13.26 0.19 -5.91
CA SER A 712 -13.47 -1.24 -6.05
C SER A 712 -14.94 -1.53 -6.33
N THR A 713 -15.21 -2.28 -7.37
CA THR A 713 -16.57 -2.71 -7.72
C THR A 713 -16.90 -4.09 -7.16
N ASP A 714 -15.89 -4.85 -6.73
CA ASP A 714 -16.03 -6.15 -6.07
C ASP A 714 -16.12 -6.00 -4.55
N ASN A 715 -17.13 -5.28 -4.10
CA ASN A 715 -17.31 -4.88 -2.70
C ASN A 715 -18.50 -5.59 -2.01
N LYS A 716 -19.14 -6.53 -2.70
CA LYS A 716 -20.34 -7.17 -2.20
C LYS A 716 -20.40 -8.65 -2.54
N ILE A 717 -20.77 -9.47 -1.56
CA ILE A 717 -21.17 -10.87 -1.77
C ILE A 717 -22.66 -10.86 -2.09
N ILE A 718 -23.00 -11.33 -3.31
CA ILE A 718 -24.38 -11.40 -3.82
C ILE A 718 -25.06 -12.73 -3.55
N ALA A 719 -24.26 -13.78 -3.30
CA ALA A 719 -24.80 -15.10 -2.98
C ALA A 719 -25.45 -15.12 -1.60
N SER A 720 -26.61 -15.75 -1.51
CA SER A 720 -27.28 -15.99 -0.21
C SER A 720 -26.50 -17.01 0.62
N THR A 721 -26.72 -17.01 1.95
CA THR A 721 -26.10 -17.98 2.87
C THR A 721 -26.30 -19.43 2.44
N ASN A 722 -27.50 -19.76 1.98
CA ASN A 722 -27.82 -21.12 1.49
C ASN A 722 -27.03 -21.46 0.22
N GLN A 723 -26.85 -20.50 -0.68
CA GLN A 723 -26.03 -20.70 -1.90
C GLN A 723 -24.56 -20.89 -1.55
N VAL A 724 -24.00 -20.07 -0.65
CA VAL A 724 -22.62 -20.25 -0.16
C VAL A 724 -22.44 -21.62 0.49
N PHE A 725 -23.39 -22.04 1.34
CA PHE A 725 -23.36 -23.34 2.00
C PHE A 725 -23.44 -24.51 1.01
N ILE A 726 -24.37 -24.48 0.06
CA ILE A 726 -24.53 -25.53 -0.96
C ILE A 726 -23.26 -25.61 -1.83
N THR A 727 -22.71 -24.48 -2.27
CA THR A 727 -21.50 -24.42 -3.06
C THR A 727 -20.31 -24.96 -2.27
N LYS A 728 -20.18 -24.60 -0.98
CA LYS A 728 -19.17 -25.13 -0.07
C LYS A 728 -19.21 -26.66 -0.01
N ILE A 729 -20.40 -27.26 0.22
CA ILE A 729 -20.56 -28.72 0.26
C ILE A 729 -20.23 -29.34 -1.10
N THR A 730 -20.67 -28.72 -2.19
CA THR A 730 -20.38 -29.21 -3.53
C THR A 730 -18.89 -29.34 -3.78
N PHE A 731 -18.10 -28.31 -3.41
CA PHE A 731 -16.65 -28.30 -3.66
C PHE A 731 -15.85 -29.08 -2.63
N ILE A 732 -16.27 -29.14 -1.36
CA ILE A 732 -15.54 -29.86 -0.31
C ILE A 732 -15.86 -31.35 -0.26
N ALA A 733 -17.08 -31.75 -0.65
CA ALA A 733 -17.51 -33.15 -0.58
C ALA A 733 -17.80 -33.75 -1.96
N ILE A 734 -18.75 -33.18 -2.71
CA ILE A 734 -19.24 -33.80 -3.96
C ILE A 734 -18.13 -33.85 -5.02
N PHE A 735 -17.43 -32.74 -5.25
CA PHE A 735 -16.39 -32.66 -6.28
C PHE A 735 -15.21 -33.61 -6.00
N PRO A 736 -14.62 -33.69 -4.78
CA PRO A 736 -13.61 -34.69 -4.46
C PRO A 736 -14.13 -36.13 -4.58
N LEU A 737 -15.39 -36.40 -4.21
CA LEU A 737 -16.01 -37.74 -4.42
C LEU A 737 -16.09 -38.11 -5.92
N LEU A 738 -16.40 -37.15 -6.79
CA LEU A 738 -16.37 -37.37 -8.24
C LEU A 738 -14.95 -37.67 -8.73
N ILE A 739 -13.92 -37.01 -8.21
CA ILE A 739 -12.51 -37.29 -8.52
C ILE A 739 -12.15 -38.73 -8.07
N ILE A 740 -12.57 -39.13 -6.86
CA ILE A 740 -12.36 -40.47 -6.30
C ILE A 740 -13.07 -41.51 -7.20
N ALA A 741 -14.32 -41.27 -7.56
CA ALA A 741 -15.10 -42.18 -8.41
C ALA A 741 -14.46 -42.37 -9.82
N ALA A 742 -14.01 -41.27 -10.44
CA ALA A 742 -13.29 -41.29 -11.70
C ALA A 742 -11.96 -42.08 -11.59
N GLY A 743 -11.22 -41.84 -10.51
CA GLY A 743 -9.97 -42.57 -10.22
C GLY A 743 -10.22 -44.06 -10.02
N ALA A 744 -11.18 -44.44 -9.20
CA ALA A 744 -11.57 -45.84 -8.97
C ALA A 744 -12.00 -46.52 -10.24
N PHE A 745 -12.83 -45.86 -11.05
CA PHE A 745 -13.26 -46.40 -12.35
C PHE A 745 -12.08 -46.73 -13.28
N ILE A 746 -11.13 -45.79 -13.43
CA ILE A 746 -9.95 -45.95 -14.27
C ILE A 746 -9.05 -47.08 -13.74
N LEU A 747 -8.82 -47.16 -12.43
CA LEU A 747 -7.98 -48.16 -11.79
C LEU A 747 -8.61 -49.58 -11.88
N ILE A 748 -9.92 -49.70 -11.65
CA ILE A 748 -10.63 -50.99 -11.77
C ILE A 748 -10.65 -51.48 -13.22
N ARG A 749 -10.90 -50.59 -14.19
CA ARG A 749 -10.87 -50.94 -15.63
C ARG A 749 -9.50 -51.43 -16.08
N ARG A 750 -8.43 -50.90 -15.52
CA ARG A 750 -7.06 -51.38 -15.78
C ARG A 750 -6.84 -52.79 -15.24
N ASN A 751 -7.27 -53.10 -14.03
CA ASN A 751 -7.08 -54.40 -13.41
C ASN A 751 -7.89 -55.53 -14.11
N ARG A 752 -8.89 -55.16 -14.95
CA ARG A 752 -9.69 -56.12 -15.72
C ARG A 752 -9.17 -56.32 -17.15
N ARG A 753 -8.13 -55.55 -17.56
CA ARG A 753 -7.40 -55.72 -18.82
C ARG A 753 -6.00 -56.31 -18.58
#